data_e8bca5a1456eab32ee94b2fe14c48289
#
_entry.id   e8bca5a1456eab32ee94b2fe14c48289
#
_cell.length_a   1.000
_cell.length_b   1.000
_cell.length_c   1.000
_cell.angle_alpha   90.00
_cell.angle_beta   90.00
_cell.angle_gamma   90.00
#
_symmetry.space_group_name_H-M   'P 1'
#
loop_
_entity.id
_entity.type
_entity.pdbx_description
1 polymer ?
#
loop_
_entity_poly.entity_id
_entity_poly.type
_entity_poly.pdbx_seq_one_letter_code
_entity_poly.pdbx_strand_id
1 'polypeptide(L)'
;MSKHTPHVAPFPSKEQILEFIKDSPGRVGKREIARAFHLDADQKMQLKKVLKELKDDGQLQSSRKRFADPTALPPVTVLEVTATDIDGELLARPVVWDSPLEAPVIYMAPVRRGQGALGIGDRVLARMTRIDDTEDGKPAYEGSTIRRLEHAPADVLGVYKLDRAGHGRLRSTDRRQRDEFVVVDTNDIKIEEGDLVRAEVLPGKKLGLRQVKLREKINRAGAQAITQIAIYDRSIQVEFPEDALKQAKAAGPATMENRVDLRDVPLITIDGEDARDFDDAVFAEADSDPKNKGGWHLMVAIADVSWYVRPGDALDQSAFVRGNSVYFPDQVVPMLPEELSNGWCSLRPDEDHPCLAAHMWIDAEGHLKRHKFVRAMMKSVARTTYTQIQRAQDGAPDDLTAPLLDGVIAPLYGAYETLLKAREQRGVLELDLTERQIVLAEDGTVAKVVERERFDSHKLIEEFMVLANVAAAETLERVKQPCMYRVHDEPSREKIESLREFLEGINMPFAKGQVIRASHFNQILAKVKDTANSHMVSEVVLRSQAQAVYSPDNLGHFGLALRRYCHFTSPIRRYADLLVHRALVRGLKLGDGGLEDDHKDFVEQGEHLSVTERNAAAAERDAVDRFTALFLADQIGSILKGRINGVTRFGVFVTLDETGADGLVPIRSLGEDFFVHDEHNHTLWGRETGYEYHLGDKVEVLIVESDPITGSTVFKITQGGSQGKVRPDGRGNKARFAQGRPPTKSNGRPAKAKKPKGKSRASRRKARQT
;
A
#
# COMPACT_ATOMS: atom_id res chain seq x y z
N MET A 1 -28.72 58.77 43.60
CA MET A 1 -27.81 58.45 42.48
C MET A 1 -27.15 57.11 42.77
N SER A 2 -27.74 56.05 42.20
CA SER A 2 -27.26 54.67 42.35
C SER A 2 -26.13 54.47 41.36
N LYS A 3 -24.94 54.13 41.88
CA LYS A 3 -23.78 53.78 41.05
C LYS A 3 -24.03 52.41 40.45
N HIS A 4 -24.24 52.34 39.15
CA HIS A 4 -24.18 51.09 38.36
C HIS A 4 -22.74 50.58 38.40
N THR A 5 -22.50 49.50 39.10
CA THR A 5 -21.29 48.67 38.97
C THR A 5 -21.35 48.02 37.57
N PRO A 6 -20.34 48.17 36.72
CA PRO A 6 -20.34 47.48 35.43
C PRO A 6 -20.26 45.96 35.67
N HIS A 7 -21.17 45.23 35.12
CA HIS A 7 -21.14 43.75 35.09
C HIS A 7 -19.91 43.34 34.28
N VAL A 8 -18.84 42.90 34.95
CA VAL A 8 -17.68 42.33 34.30
C VAL A 8 -18.09 40.95 33.81
N ALA A 9 -18.01 40.71 32.51
CA ALA A 9 -18.25 39.40 31.94
C ALA A 9 -17.27 38.38 32.52
N PRO A 10 -17.69 37.13 32.81
CA PRO A 10 -16.79 36.10 33.30
C PRO A 10 -15.70 35.84 32.26
N PHE A 11 -14.47 35.50 32.74
CA PHE A 11 -13.36 35.15 31.82
C PHE A 11 -13.73 33.88 31.05
N PRO A 12 -13.52 33.82 29.71
CA PRO A 12 -13.85 32.67 28.90
C PRO A 12 -12.97 31.46 29.26
N SER A 13 -13.54 30.26 29.18
CA SER A 13 -12.77 29.02 29.39
C SER A 13 -11.72 28.82 28.30
N LYS A 14 -10.73 27.93 28.54
CA LYS A 14 -9.72 27.56 27.52
C LYS A 14 -10.40 27.01 26.24
N GLU A 15 -11.42 26.20 26.42
CA GLU A 15 -12.22 25.60 25.35
C GLU A 15 -12.91 26.68 24.50
N GLN A 16 -13.55 27.65 25.13
CA GLN A 16 -14.22 28.76 24.43
C GLN A 16 -13.23 29.62 23.63
N ILE A 17 -12.01 29.84 24.17
CA ILE A 17 -10.97 30.57 23.44
C ILE A 17 -10.48 29.75 22.24
N LEU A 18 -10.29 28.44 22.38
CA LEU A 18 -9.91 27.54 21.30
C LEU A 18 -10.98 27.48 20.21
N GLU A 19 -12.25 27.32 20.60
CA GLU A 19 -13.40 27.29 19.68
C GLU A 19 -13.48 28.59 18.87
N PHE A 20 -13.38 29.74 19.52
CA PHE A 20 -13.34 31.03 18.83
C PHE A 20 -12.18 31.15 17.82
N ILE A 21 -10.99 30.62 18.16
CA ILE A 21 -9.82 30.64 17.26
C ILE A 21 -10.02 29.66 16.10
N LYS A 22 -10.63 28.50 16.36
CA LYS A 22 -10.97 27.49 15.33
C LYS A 22 -12.02 27.97 14.33
N ASP A 23 -13.05 28.67 14.82
CA ASP A 23 -14.15 29.20 14.01
C ASP A 23 -13.80 30.48 13.25
N SER A 24 -12.66 31.08 13.57
CA SER A 24 -12.22 32.30 12.91
C SER A 24 -11.61 32.00 11.54
N PRO A 25 -12.01 32.67 10.44
CA PRO A 25 -11.59 32.40 9.08
C PRO A 25 -10.11 32.70 8.79
N GLY A 26 -9.29 32.89 9.83
CA GLY A 26 -7.86 33.16 9.69
C GLY A 26 -7.17 33.36 11.05
N ARG A 27 -5.86 33.67 11.03
CA ARG A 27 -5.07 33.90 12.23
C ARG A 27 -5.59 35.08 13.05
N VAL A 28 -5.90 34.84 14.31
CA VAL A 28 -6.52 35.82 15.21
C VAL A 28 -5.48 36.43 16.17
N GLY A 29 -5.54 37.73 16.36
CA GLY A 29 -4.67 38.44 17.29
C GLY A 29 -5.26 38.56 18.70
N LYS A 30 -4.40 38.72 19.73
CA LYS A 30 -4.83 38.89 21.13
C LYS A 30 -5.86 40.00 21.32
N ARG A 31 -5.78 41.07 20.51
CA ARG A 31 -6.73 42.20 20.58
C ARG A 31 -8.09 41.83 20.02
N GLU A 32 -8.13 40.96 19.01
CA GLU A 32 -9.35 40.45 18.39
C GLU A 32 -10.10 39.53 19.35
N ILE A 33 -9.35 38.57 19.98
CA ILE A 33 -9.91 37.70 21.02
C ILE A 33 -10.43 38.50 22.19
N ALA A 34 -9.62 39.48 22.72
CA ALA A 34 -10.02 40.29 23.83
C ALA A 34 -11.25 41.16 23.52
N ARG A 35 -11.45 41.57 22.27
CA ARG A 35 -12.61 42.31 21.81
C ARG A 35 -13.85 41.42 21.69
N ALA A 36 -13.71 40.22 21.14
CA ALA A 36 -14.79 39.27 20.96
C ALA A 36 -15.42 38.86 22.30
N PHE A 37 -14.54 38.65 23.32
CA PHE A 37 -15.01 38.28 24.66
C PHE A 37 -15.18 39.48 25.62
N HIS A 38 -15.12 40.74 25.13
CA HIS A 38 -15.27 41.97 25.93
C HIS A 38 -14.40 42.04 27.18
N LEU A 39 -13.14 41.56 27.07
CA LEU A 39 -12.21 41.44 28.22
C LEU A 39 -11.73 42.82 28.71
N ASP A 40 -11.70 42.99 30.04
CA ASP A 40 -11.08 44.13 30.72
C ASP A 40 -9.56 44.08 30.74
N ALA A 41 -8.89 45.02 31.47
CA ALA A 41 -7.44 45.12 31.50
C ALA A 41 -6.78 43.94 32.21
N ASP A 42 -7.36 43.45 33.31
CA ASP A 42 -6.83 42.34 34.12
C ASP A 42 -7.07 41.01 33.42
N GLN A 43 -8.24 40.83 32.80
CA GLN A 43 -8.59 39.67 31.97
C GLN A 43 -7.71 39.56 30.74
N LYS A 44 -7.25 40.66 30.14
CA LYS A 44 -6.25 40.64 29.03
C LYS A 44 -4.88 40.10 29.47
N MET A 45 -4.50 40.30 30.74
CA MET A 45 -3.29 39.67 31.28
C MET A 45 -3.48 38.14 31.47
N GLN A 46 -4.66 37.73 31.92
CA GLN A 46 -5.01 36.32 32.04
C GLN A 46 -5.04 35.64 30.65
N LEU A 47 -5.64 36.29 29.65
CA LEU A 47 -5.63 35.80 28.26
C LEU A 47 -4.21 35.56 27.74
N LYS A 48 -3.26 36.44 28.10
CA LYS A 48 -1.84 36.27 27.70
C LYS A 48 -1.22 34.98 28.27
N LYS A 49 -1.56 34.63 29.53
CA LYS A 49 -1.10 33.37 30.14
C LYS A 49 -1.73 32.16 29.50
N VAL A 50 -3.07 32.17 29.34
CA VAL A 50 -3.82 31.07 28.71
C VAL A 50 -3.35 30.81 27.28
N LEU A 51 -3.15 31.83 26.44
CA LEU A 51 -2.64 31.70 25.10
C LEU A 51 -1.19 31.18 25.04
N LYS A 52 -0.39 31.46 26.10
CA LYS A 52 0.95 30.88 26.21
C LYS A 52 0.86 29.39 26.57
N GLU A 53 0.06 29.03 27.56
CA GLU A 53 -0.20 27.63 27.93
C GLU A 53 -0.70 26.80 26.76
N LEU A 54 -1.75 27.25 26.04
CA LEU A 54 -2.30 26.58 24.87
C LEU A 54 -1.29 26.42 23.72
N LYS A 55 -0.33 27.36 23.62
CA LYS A 55 0.78 27.22 22.67
C LYS A 55 1.81 26.21 23.13
N ASP A 56 2.19 26.26 24.41
CA ASP A 56 3.19 25.36 25.01
C ASP A 56 2.64 23.90 25.03
N ASP A 57 1.30 23.73 25.12
CA ASP A 57 0.57 22.47 25.02
C ASP A 57 0.35 22.00 23.56
N GLY A 58 0.87 22.72 22.56
CA GLY A 58 0.72 22.37 21.14
C GLY A 58 -0.66 22.61 20.53
N GLN A 59 -1.63 23.13 21.30
CA GLN A 59 -3.02 23.34 20.86
C GLN A 59 -3.20 24.60 19.99
N LEU A 60 -2.20 25.48 19.94
CA LEU A 60 -2.22 26.69 19.11
C LEU A 60 -0.88 26.93 18.42
N GLN A 61 -0.94 27.24 17.14
CA GLN A 61 0.21 27.76 16.39
C GLN A 61 0.25 29.29 16.44
N SER A 62 1.42 29.89 16.65
CA SER A 62 1.58 31.33 16.63
C SER A 62 2.62 31.82 15.64
N SER A 63 2.26 32.79 14.79
CA SER A 63 3.20 33.49 13.92
C SER A 63 2.90 34.99 13.96
N ARG A 64 3.94 35.82 14.10
CA ARG A 64 3.86 37.30 14.18
C ARG A 64 2.78 37.83 15.17
N LYS A 65 2.66 37.19 16.36
CA LYS A 65 1.70 37.53 17.43
C LYS A 65 0.23 37.25 17.09
N ARG A 66 -0.04 36.40 16.10
CA ARG A 66 -1.38 35.90 15.76
C ARG A 66 -1.43 34.38 15.98
N PHE A 67 -2.59 33.88 16.36
CA PHE A 67 -2.87 32.49 16.70
C PHE A 67 -3.78 31.86 15.68
N ALA A 68 -3.55 30.59 15.40
CA ALA A 68 -4.41 29.77 14.54
C ALA A 68 -4.45 28.34 15.09
N ASP A 69 -5.45 27.60 14.66
CA ASP A 69 -5.49 26.15 14.80
C ASP A 69 -4.26 25.54 14.05
N PRO A 70 -3.44 24.71 14.70
CA PRO A 70 -2.27 24.07 14.04
C PRO A 70 -2.65 23.16 12.87
N THR A 71 -3.93 22.75 12.75
CA THR A 71 -4.46 21.94 11.66
C THR A 71 -5.16 22.75 10.58
N ALA A 72 -5.32 24.08 10.76
CA ALA A 72 -6.01 24.93 9.81
C ALA A 72 -5.18 25.21 8.55
N LEU A 73 -5.74 24.93 7.39
CA LEU A 73 -5.17 25.29 6.09
C LEU A 73 -5.52 26.74 5.70
N PRO A 74 -4.63 27.43 4.95
CA PRO A 74 -4.96 28.71 4.33
C PRO A 74 -6.16 28.58 3.38
N PRO A 75 -6.98 29.63 3.21
CA PRO A 75 -8.12 29.61 2.30
C PRO A 75 -7.78 29.27 0.85
N VAL A 76 -6.55 29.53 0.46
CA VAL A 76 -5.97 29.13 -0.83
C VAL A 76 -4.58 28.56 -0.57
N THR A 77 -4.36 27.34 -1.05
CA THR A 77 -3.08 26.66 -0.87
C THR A 77 -2.70 25.84 -2.10
N VAL A 78 -1.42 25.51 -2.22
CA VAL A 78 -0.93 24.60 -3.26
C VAL A 78 -1.05 23.19 -2.74
N LEU A 79 -1.78 22.36 -3.48
CA LEU A 79 -2.00 20.96 -3.19
C LEU A 79 -1.30 20.08 -4.22
N GLU A 80 -0.88 18.91 -3.79
CA GLU A 80 -0.49 17.80 -4.64
C GLU A 80 -1.48 16.65 -4.46
N VAL A 81 -2.02 16.14 -5.57
CA VAL A 81 -2.91 14.99 -5.56
C VAL A 81 -2.08 13.74 -5.30
N THR A 82 -2.33 13.05 -4.18
CA THR A 82 -1.45 11.96 -3.72
C THR A 82 -2.06 10.58 -3.85
N ALA A 83 -3.39 10.47 -3.82
CA ALA A 83 -4.08 9.19 -3.83
C ALA A 83 -5.48 9.32 -4.43
N THR A 84 -6.12 8.17 -4.60
CA THR A 84 -7.56 8.04 -4.83
C THR A 84 -8.10 7.15 -3.72
N ASP A 85 -9.18 7.54 -3.06
CA ASP A 85 -9.84 6.70 -2.07
C ASP A 85 -10.59 5.53 -2.72
N ILE A 86 -11.23 4.71 -1.87
CA ILE A 86 -11.99 3.54 -2.31
C ILE A 86 -13.20 3.91 -3.20
N ASP A 87 -13.71 5.14 -3.08
CA ASP A 87 -14.88 5.66 -3.82
C ASP A 87 -14.46 6.34 -5.13
N GLY A 88 -13.15 6.38 -5.40
CA GLY A 88 -12.59 7.01 -6.58
C GLY A 88 -12.48 8.52 -6.45
N GLU A 89 -12.62 9.10 -5.25
CA GLU A 89 -12.37 10.51 -4.98
C GLU A 89 -10.89 10.79 -4.84
N LEU A 90 -10.45 11.90 -5.43
CA LEU A 90 -9.03 12.27 -5.38
C LEU A 90 -8.69 12.89 -4.04
N LEU A 91 -7.68 12.31 -3.38
CA LEU A 91 -7.09 12.82 -2.16
C LEU A 91 -5.85 13.66 -2.47
N ALA A 92 -5.68 14.76 -1.76
CA ALA A 92 -4.54 15.65 -1.92
C ALA A 92 -3.91 16.03 -0.58
N ARG A 93 -2.65 16.47 -0.63
CA ARG A 93 -1.92 17.02 0.52
C ARG A 93 -1.38 18.42 0.19
N PRO A 94 -1.24 19.31 1.18
CA PRO A 94 -0.55 20.58 0.97
C PRO A 94 0.92 20.33 0.64
N VAL A 95 1.44 21.02 -0.37
CA VAL A 95 2.86 20.91 -0.79
C VAL A 95 3.80 21.44 0.31
N VAL A 96 3.33 22.38 1.12
CA VAL A 96 4.07 22.91 2.29
C VAL A 96 3.19 22.73 3.52
N TRP A 97 3.67 21.99 4.50
CA TRP A 97 3.00 21.76 5.78
C TRP A 97 3.98 22.00 6.93
N ASP A 98 3.78 23.09 7.66
CA ASP A 98 4.69 23.55 8.72
C ASP A 98 4.23 23.14 10.15
N SER A 99 3.25 22.23 10.26
CA SER A 99 2.76 21.75 11.56
C SER A 99 3.42 20.41 11.93
N PRO A 100 3.72 20.17 13.22
CA PRO A 100 4.17 18.85 13.67
C PRO A 100 3.06 17.80 13.69
N LEU A 101 1.80 18.21 13.48
CA LEU A 101 0.64 17.33 13.37
C LEU A 101 0.49 16.85 11.94
N GLU A 102 -0.13 15.70 11.76
CA GLU A 102 -0.48 15.17 10.44
C GLU A 102 -1.32 16.17 9.65
N ALA A 103 -1.06 16.29 8.33
CA ALA A 103 -1.84 17.16 7.47
C ALA A 103 -3.29 16.66 7.39
N PRO A 104 -4.29 17.57 7.41
CA PRO A 104 -5.68 17.18 7.28
C PRO A 104 -5.95 16.51 5.93
N VAL A 105 -6.93 15.61 5.89
CA VAL A 105 -7.39 14.99 4.66
C VAL A 105 -8.06 16.03 3.77
N ILE A 106 -7.68 16.04 2.48
CA ILE A 106 -8.23 16.98 1.50
C ILE A 106 -8.83 16.19 0.35
N TYR A 107 -10.15 16.31 0.19
CA TYR A 107 -10.90 15.76 -0.94
C TYR A 107 -10.91 16.77 -2.07
N MET A 108 -10.59 16.35 -3.30
CA MET A 108 -10.62 17.27 -4.45
C MET A 108 -12.01 17.32 -5.07
N ALA A 109 -12.60 18.51 -5.09
CA ALA A 109 -13.87 18.72 -5.78
C ALA A 109 -13.77 18.35 -7.28
N PRO A 110 -14.84 17.81 -7.89
CA PRO A 110 -14.89 17.52 -9.31
C PRO A 110 -14.53 18.75 -10.17
N VAL A 111 -13.69 18.54 -11.17
CA VAL A 111 -13.21 19.61 -12.06
C VAL A 111 -14.37 20.13 -12.91
N ARG A 112 -14.41 21.44 -13.16
CA ARG A 112 -15.45 22.06 -14.00
C ARG A 112 -15.41 21.52 -15.43
N ARG A 113 -16.58 21.43 -16.08
CA ARG A 113 -16.68 21.05 -17.51
C ARG A 113 -15.74 21.88 -18.37
N GLY A 114 -14.86 21.22 -19.13
CA GLY A 114 -13.87 21.86 -19.99
C GLY A 114 -12.46 21.97 -19.42
N GLN A 115 -12.25 21.58 -18.16
CA GLN A 115 -10.92 21.39 -17.58
C GLN A 115 -10.58 19.89 -17.56
N GLY A 116 -9.34 19.52 -17.89
CA GLY A 116 -8.89 18.12 -17.83
C GLY A 116 -9.00 17.57 -16.42
N ALA A 117 -9.37 16.29 -16.28
CA ALA A 117 -9.42 15.61 -14.98
C ALA A 117 -8.05 15.67 -14.27
N LEU A 118 -8.07 15.80 -12.94
CA LEU A 118 -6.87 15.72 -12.13
C LEU A 118 -6.42 14.27 -12.02
N GLY A 119 -5.12 14.05 -11.90
CA GLY A 119 -4.50 12.76 -11.63
C GLY A 119 -3.56 12.83 -10.43
N ILE A 120 -3.16 11.68 -9.91
CA ILE A 120 -2.15 11.61 -8.85
C ILE A 120 -0.85 12.23 -9.37
N GLY A 121 -0.18 13.05 -8.54
CA GLY A 121 0.99 13.83 -8.89
C GLY A 121 0.69 15.24 -9.41
N ASP A 122 -0.58 15.57 -9.71
CA ASP A 122 -0.93 16.92 -10.13
C ASP A 122 -0.81 17.91 -8.99
N ARG A 123 -0.17 19.04 -9.27
CA ARG A 123 -0.14 20.19 -8.37
C ARG A 123 -1.15 21.25 -8.80
N VAL A 124 -1.95 21.65 -7.84
CA VAL A 124 -3.00 22.63 -8.09
C VAL A 124 -2.99 23.74 -7.05
N LEU A 125 -3.24 24.95 -7.47
CA LEU A 125 -3.68 26.01 -6.58
C LEU A 125 -5.17 25.79 -6.33
N ALA A 126 -5.55 25.52 -5.09
CA ALA A 126 -6.92 25.21 -4.75
C ALA A 126 -7.47 26.15 -3.67
N ARG A 127 -8.77 26.38 -3.73
CA ARG A 127 -9.51 27.04 -2.66
C ARG A 127 -10.00 25.96 -1.69
N MET A 128 -9.71 26.17 -0.42
CA MET A 128 -10.03 25.25 0.66
C MET A 128 -11.36 25.62 1.29
N THR A 129 -12.25 24.64 1.43
CA THR A 129 -13.47 24.72 2.21
C THR A 129 -13.40 23.66 3.30
N ARG A 130 -13.55 24.05 4.56
CA ARG A 130 -13.53 23.11 5.68
C ARG A 130 -14.82 22.28 5.67
N ILE A 131 -14.69 20.98 5.93
CA ILE A 131 -15.80 20.06 6.13
C ILE A 131 -15.95 19.89 7.64
N ASP A 132 -17.09 20.36 8.20
CA ASP A 132 -17.32 20.38 9.65
C ASP A 132 -17.97 19.10 10.19
N ASP A 133 -18.46 18.21 9.32
CA ASP A 133 -19.14 16.95 9.66
C ASP A 133 -18.27 15.74 9.24
N THR A 134 -17.10 15.60 9.83
CA THR A 134 -16.34 14.36 9.68
C THR A 134 -16.64 13.43 10.85
N GLU A 135 -16.99 12.18 10.56
CA GLU A 135 -17.33 11.17 11.57
C GLU A 135 -16.21 10.94 12.60
N ASP A 136 -14.97 11.27 12.23
CA ASP A 136 -13.75 11.14 13.07
C ASP A 136 -13.44 12.36 13.95
N GLY A 137 -14.17 13.45 13.81
CA GLY A 137 -13.87 14.72 14.49
C GLY A 137 -12.52 15.35 14.08
N LYS A 138 -11.83 14.80 13.07
CA LYS A 138 -10.60 15.37 12.49
C LYS A 138 -10.97 16.38 11.42
N PRO A 139 -10.26 17.52 11.30
CA PRO A 139 -10.55 18.49 10.26
C PRO A 139 -10.29 17.89 8.88
N ALA A 140 -11.28 17.89 8.03
CA ALA A 140 -11.17 17.58 6.62
C ALA A 140 -11.47 18.82 5.77
N TYR A 141 -11.01 18.82 4.53
CA TYR A 141 -11.20 19.93 3.60
C TYR A 141 -11.64 19.45 2.24
N GLU A 142 -12.46 20.25 1.56
CA GLU A 142 -12.70 20.13 0.13
C GLU A 142 -11.83 21.15 -0.61
N GLY A 143 -11.01 20.67 -1.55
CA GLY A 143 -10.14 21.47 -2.39
C GLY A 143 -10.76 21.74 -3.77
N SER A 144 -11.25 22.94 -4.02
CA SER A 144 -11.73 23.35 -5.34
C SER A 144 -10.59 23.93 -6.18
N THR A 145 -10.26 23.31 -7.31
CA THR A 145 -9.18 23.74 -8.21
C THR A 145 -9.45 25.16 -8.77
N ILE A 146 -8.54 26.08 -8.47
CA ILE A 146 -8.51 27.42 -9.07
C ILE A 146 -7.70 27.37 -10.35
N ARG A 147 -6.50 26.78 -10.28
CA ARG A 147 -5.56 26.66 -11.41
C ARG A 147 -4.68 25.44 -11.20
N ARG A 148 -4.49 24.65 -12.25
CA ARG A 148 -3.46 23.62 -12.30
C ARG A 148 -2.11 24.31 -12.45
N LEU A 149 -1.17 23.98 -11.57
CA LEU A 149 0.19 24.49 -11.65
C LEU A 149 0.95 23.61 -12.64
N GLU A 150 1.61 24.22 -13.61
CA GLU A 150 2.45 23.48 -14.52
C GLU A 150 3.63 22.92 -13.73
N HIS A 151 3.86 21.62 -13.84
CA HIS A 151 5.05 20.98 -13.30
C HIS A 151 6.29 21.48 -14.07
N ALA A 152 7.48 21.37 -13.46
CA ALA A 152 8.73 21.23 -14.19
C ALA A 152 8.54 20.18 -15.29
N PRO A 153 9.22 20.25 -16.44
CA PRO A 153 8.98 19.37 -17.57
C PRO A 153 8.92 17.92 -17.09
N ALA A 154 7.71 17.38 -17.06
CA ALA A 154 7.49 16.02 -16.62
C ALA A 154 7.95 15.11 -17.75
N ASP A 155 8.91 14.27 -17.47
CA ASP A 155 9.25 13.19 -18.39
C ASP A 155 8.06 12.24 -18.50
N VAL A 156 7.77 11.78 -19.69
CA VAL A 156 6.76 10.77 -19.98
C VAL A 156 7.42 9.58 -20.65
N LEU A 157 7.07 8.40 -20.17
CA LEU A 157 7.42 7.15 -20.84
C LEU A 157 6.30 6.78 -21.80
N GLY A 158 6.64 6.36 -23.00
CA GLY A 158 5.65 5.98 -23.99
C GLY A 158 6.21 5.16 -25.13
N VAL A 159 5.30 4.56 -25.89
CA VAL A 159 5.63 3.81 -27.11
C VAL A 159 5.47 4.73 -28.31
N TYR A 160 6.52 4.80 -29.11
CA TYR A 160 6.52 5.58 -30.35
C TYR A 160 5.69 4.89 -31.43
N LYS A 161 4.84 5.65 -32.09
CA LYS A 161 4.02 5.22 -33.24
C LYS A 161 4.03 6.28 -34.33
N LEU A 162 3.74 5.85 -35.56
CA LEU A 162 3.49 6.76 -36.68
C LEU A 162 1.97 6.87 -36.88
N ASP A 163 1.45 8.10 -37.05
CA ASP A 163 0.07 8.27 -37.48
C ASP A 163 -0.05 8.01 -38.99
N ARG A 164 -1.27 7.99 -39.53
CA ARG A 164 -1.56 7.74 -40.93
C ARG A 164 -0.89 8.75 -41.87
N ALA A 165 -0.49 9.90 -41.38
CA ALA A 165 0.20 10.95 -42.13
C ALA A 165 1.73 10.90 -41.96
N GLY A 166 2.26 9.92 -41.23
CA GLY A 166 3.69 9.75 -40.98
C GLY A 166 4.24 10.64 -39.85
N HIS A 167 3.40 11.27 -39.04
CA HIS A 167 3.88 12.07 -37.93
C HIS A 167 4.11 11.17 -36.67
N GLY A 168 5.23 11.46 -35.99
CA GLY A 168 5.54 10.75 -34.73
C GLY A 168 4.55 11.06 -33.62
N ARG A 169 4.03 10.00 -33.03
CA ARG A 169 3.16 10.02 -31.85
C ARG A 169 3.82 9.25 -30.72
N LEU A 170 3.54 9.66 -29.48
CA LEU A 170 3.95 8.93 -28.32
C LEU A 170 2.69 8.54 -27.53
N ARG A 171 2.46 7.24 -27.34
CA ARG A 171 1.40 6.70 -26.52
C ARG A 171 1.95 6.44 -25.13
N SER A 172 1.40 7.10 -24.10
CA SER A 172 1.83 6.93 -22.72
C SER A 172 1.69 5.48 -22.22
N THR A 173 2.60 5.03 -21.36
CA THR A 173 2.54 3.77 -20.63
C THR A 173 1.64 3.85 -19.39
N ASP A 174 1.32 5.07 -18.92
CA ASP A 174 0.42 5.27 -17.78
C ASP A 174 -1.04 5.02 -18.18
N ARG A 175 -1.66 3.97 -17.59
CA ARG A 175 -3.08 3.59 -17.83
C ARG A 175 -4.08 4.72 -17.52
N ARG A 176 -3.68 5.71 -16.71
CA ARG A 176 -4.50 6.87 -16.35
C ARG A 176 -4.42 8.00 -17.38
N GLN A 177 -3.33 8.05 -18.16
CA GLN A 177 -3.11 9.02 -19.21
C GLN A 177 -3.37 8.38 -20.58
N ARG A 178 -4.62 8.38 -21.02
CA ARG A 178 -5.00 7.90 -22.36
C ARG A 178 -4.61 8.88 -23.48
N ASP A 179 -3.92 9.96 -23.15
CA ASP A 179 -3.53 11.01 -24.09
C ASP A 179 -2.36 10.54 -24.95
N GLU A 180 -2.47 10.76 -26.25
CA GLU A 180 -1.34 10.70 -27.15
C GLU A 180 -0.61 12.05 -27.17
N PHE A 181 0.69 12.00 -27.33
CA PHE A 181 1.53 13.17 -27.50
C PHE A 181 2.04 13.27 -28.93
N VAL A 182 2.27 14.50 -29.42
CA VAL A 182 2.94 14.71 -30.69
C VAL A 182 4.43 14.81 -30.46
N VAL A 183 5.21 13.97 -31.10
CA VAL A 183 6.66 14.08 -31.10
C VAL A 183 7.05 15.21 -32.05
N VAL A 184 7.67 16.27 -31.53
CA VAL A 184 8.10 17.46 -32.29
C VAL A 184 9.59 17.48 -32.53
N ASP A 185 10.38 16.76 -31.74
CA ASP A 185 11.82 16.66 -31.81
C ASP A 185 12.27 15.26 -31.37
N THR A 186 12.98 14.56 -32.23
CA THR A 186 13.54 13.22 -31.93
C THR A 186 14.93 13.31 -31.30
N ASN A 187 15.52 14.50 -31.17
CA ASN A 187 16.85 14.72 -30.60
C ASN A 187 17.94 13.82 -31.21
N ASP A 188 17.88 13.62 -32.53
CA ASP A 188 18.76 12.76 -33.34
C ASP A 188 18.78 11.25 -32.93
N ILE A 189 17.81 10.83 -32.09
CA ILE A 189 17.66 9.45 -31.68
C ILE A 189 17.10 8.63 -32.86
N LYS A 190 17.78 7.54 -33.22
CA LYS A 190 17.27 6.57 -34.19
C LYS A 190 16.12 5.79 -33.54
N ILE A 191 14.92 6.04 -34.04
CA ILE A 191 13.70 5.47 -33.48
C ILE A 191 12.90 4.76 -34.57
N GLU A 192 12.28 3.63 -34.15
CA GLU A 192 11.37 2.84 -34.99
C GLU A 192 9.99 2.77 -34.33
N GLU A 193 8.98 2.47 -35.13
CA GLU A 193 7.64 2.23 -34.60
C GLU A 193 7.65 1.03 -33.64
N GLY A 194 7.07 1.21 -32.46
CA GLY A 194 7.08 0.22 -31.38
C GLY A 194 8.22 0.41 -30.37
N ASP A 195 9.10 1.37 -30.53
CA ASP A 195 10.15 1.67 -29.55
C ASP A 195 9.57 2.31 -28.27
N LEU A 196 10.04 1.84 -27.11
CA LEU A 196 9.80 2.47 -25.81
C LEU A 196 10.80 3.60 -25.60
N VAL A 197 10.29 4.80 -25.37
CA VAL A 197 11.11 6.01 -25.25
C VAL A 197 10.69 6.87 -24.07
N ARG A 198 11.68 7.53 -23.49
CA ARG A 198 11.48 8.62 -22.54
C ARG A 198 11.46 9.94 -23.29
N ALA A 199 10.48 10.78 -22.98
CA ALA A 199 10.31 12.07 -23.63
C ALA A 199 9.96 13.15 -22.61
N GLU A 200 10.48 14.34 -22.84
CA GLU A 200 10.15 15.54 -22.08
C GLU A 200 8.88 16.18 -22.64
N VAL A 201 7.92 16.47 -21.75
CA VAL A 201 6.70 17.17 -22.13
C VAL A 201 6.98 18.67 -22.28
N LEU A 202 6.77 19.17 -23.50
CA LEU A 202 6.97 20.59 -23.81
C LEU A 202 5.68 21.41 -23.54
N PRO A 203 5.83 22.69 -23.21
CA PRO A 203 4.67 23.59 -23.09
C PRO A 203 3.96 23.76 -24.43
N GLY A 204 2.62 23.84 -24.37
CA GLY A 204 1.78 24.04 -25.56
C GLY A 204 1.19 22.78 -26.16
N LYS A 205 0.33 22.96 -27.16
CA LYS A 205 -0.35 21.89 -27.91
C LYS A 205 -0.18 22.07 -29.40
N LYS A 206 -0.02 20.97 -30.14
CA LYS A 206 -0.04 20.89 -31.58
C LYS A 206 -1.10 19.91 -32.04
N LEU A 207 -2.00 20.29 -32.92
CA LEU A 207 -3.15 19.48 -33.34
C LEU A 207 -4.07 19.03 -32.16
N GLY A 208 -4.17 19.89 -31.11
CA GLY A 208 -4.94 19.57 -29.92
C GLY A 208 -4.24 18.67 -28.88
N LEU A 209 -3.10 18.08 -29.23
CA LEU A 209 -2.31 17.18 -28.40
C LEU A 209 -1.12 17.91 -27.76
N ARG A 210 -0.67 17.45 -26.58
CA ARG A 210 0.55 17.93 -25.92
C ARG A 210 1.78 17.54 -26.76
N GLN A 211 2.83 18.35 -26.69
CA GLN A 211 4.06 18.13 -27.44
C GLN A 211 5.10 17.48 -26.57
N VAL A 212 5.92 16.61 -27.17
CA VAL A 212 7.06 15.99 -26.49
C VAL A 212 8.31 16.05 -27.36
N LYS A 213 9.47 16.15 -26.67
CA LYS A 213 10.81 15.96 -27.22
C LYS A 213 11.39 14.68 -26.67
N LEU A 214 11.91 13.81 -27.54
CA LEU A 214 12.52 12.56 -27.10
C LEU A 214 13.83 12.83 -26.35
N ARG A 215 14.05 12.07 -25.26
CA ARG A 215 15.26 12.15 -24.44
C ARG A 215 16.13 10.93 -24.63
N GLU A 216 15.51 9.75 -24.67
CA GLU A 216 16.20 8.48 -24.62
C GLU A 216 15.33 7.36 -25.22
N LYS A 217 15.97 6.46 -25.99
CA LYS A 217 15.39 5.17 -26.37
C LYS A 217 15.77 4.14 -25.30
N ILE A 218 14.78 3.50 -24.70
CA ILE A 218 14.98 2.53 -23.62
C ILE A 218 15.08 1.12 -24.20
N ASN A 219 14.04 0.68 -24.93
CA ASN A 219 13.99 -0.66 -25.53
C ASN A 219 12.93 -0.70 -26.63
N ARG A 220 12.72 -1.87 -27.23
CA ARG A 220 11.58 -2.13 -28.10
C ARG A 220 10.39 -2.57 -27.27
N ALA A 221 9.17 -2.09 -27.59
CA ALA A 221 7.96 -2.52 -26.90
C ALA A 221 7.72 -4.03 -27.11
N GLY A 222 7.39 -4.73 -26.01
CA GLY A 222 7.19 -6.17 -25.97
C GLY A 222 7.44 -6.70 -24.57
N ALA A 223 7.61 -8.00 -24.41
CA ALA A 223 7.87 -8.62 -23.10
C ALA A 223 9.06 -7.98 -22.37
N GLN A 224 10.16 -7.72 -23.07
CA GLN A 224 11.36 -7.10 -22.50
C GLN A 224 11.18 -5.64 -22.03
N ALA A 225 10.15 -4.95 -22.51
CA ALA A 225 9.86 -3.58 -22.08
C ALA A 225 8.97 -3.51 -20.83
N ILE A 226 8.27 -4.57 -20.50
CA ILE A 226 7.28 -4.60 -19.41
C ILE A 226 7.92 -4.23 -18.07
N THR A 227 8.98 -4.93 -17.72
CA THR A 227 9.72 -4.69 -16.47
C THR A 227 10.38 -3.32 -16.46
N GLN A 228 10.92 -2.86 -17.61
CA GLN A 228 11.50 -1.52 -17.73
C GLN A 228 10.46 -0.41 -17.48
N ILE A 229 9.23 -0.63 -17.94
CA ILE A 229 8.13 0.30 -17.67
C ILE A 229 7.82 0.36 -16.17
N ALA A 230 7.70 -0.79 -15.50
CA ALA A 230 7.42 -0.85 -14.07
C ALA A 230 8.53 -0.22 -13.22
N ILE A 231 9.80 -0.46 -13.60
CA ILE A 231 10.99 0.13 -12.98
C ILE A 231 10.93 1.66 -13.09
N TYR A 232 10.68 2.18 -14.29
CA TYR A 232 10.63 3.62 -14.55
C TYR A 232 9.47 4.29 -13.82
N ASP A 233 8.24 3.74 -13.94
CA ASP A 233 7.03 4.32 -13.36
C ASP A 233 7.10 4.42 -11.82
N ARG A 234 7.91 3.58 -11.19
CA ARG A 234 8.12 3.55 -9.73
C ARG A 234 9.47 4.09 -9.29
N SER A 235 10.28 4.60 -10.21
CA SER A 235 11.62 5.13 -9.92
C SER A 235 12.51 4.14 -9.16
N ILE A 236 12.43 2.85 -9.52
CA ILE A 236 13.26 1.81 -8.94
C ILE A 236 14.71 2.01 -9.39
N GLN A 237 15.63 2.05 -8.43
CA GLN A 237 17.05 2.21 -8.70
C GLN A 237 17.66 0.89 -9.19
N VAL A 238 18.12 0.83 -10.44
CA VAL A 238 18.72 -0.38 -11.02
C VAL A 238 20.25 -0.38 -10.89
N GLU A 239 20.89 0.74 -11.24
CA GLU A 239 22.35 0.84 -11.26
C GLU A 239 22.90 1.08 -9.85
N PHE A 240 24.01 0.42 -9.53
CA PHE A 240 24.75 0.64 -8.29
C PHE A 240 25.79 1.74 -8.47
N PRO A 241 26.03 2.57 -7.44
CA PRO A 241 27.15 3.50 -7.43
C PRO A 241 28.50 2.76 -7.59
N GLU A 242 29.45 3.36 -8.31
CA GLU A 242 30.76 2.74 -8.57
C GLU A 242 31.51 2.36 -7.28
N ASP A 243 31.39 3.18 -6.23
CA ASP A 243 32.07 2.92 -4.96
C ASP A 243 31.46 1.72 -4.23
N ALA A 244 30.15 1.53 -4.30
CA ALA A 244 29.49 0.33 -3.78
C ALA A 244 29.93 -0.93 -4.54
N LEU A 245 30.03 -0.85 -5.88
CA LEU A 245 30.55 -1.97 -6.69
C LEU A 245 32.02 -2.29 -6.39
N LYS A 246 32.87 -1.27 -6.19
CA LYS A 246 34.28 -1.47 -5.81
C LYS A 246 34.38 -2.15 -4.44
N GLN A 247 33.55 -1.73 -3.47
CA GLN A 247 33.51 -2.32 -2.14
C GLN A 247 33.02 -3.78 -2.19
N ALA A 248 31.97 -4.09 -2.96
CA ALA A 248 31.47 -5.45 -3.13
C ALA A 248 32.53 -6.39 -3.74
N LYS A 249 33.25 -5.92 -4.77
CA LYS A 249 34.34 -6.67 -5.41
C LYS A 249 35.56 -6.88 -4.51
N ALA A 250 35.78 -6.00 -3.54
CA ALA A 250 36.86 -6.14 -2.57
C ALA A 250 36.51 -7.05 -1.38
N ALA A 251 35.23 -7.47 -1.27
CA ALA A 251 34.78 -8.38 -0.23
C ALA A 251 35.50 -9.76 -0.34
N GLY A 252 35.63 -10.42 0.79
CA GLY A 252 36.27 -11.73 0.90
C GLY A 252 35.65 -12.59 2.00
N PRO A 253 36.16 -13.82 2.21
CA PRO A 253 35.62 -14.73 3.21
C PRO A 253 35.70 -14.14 4.62
N ALA A 254 34.63 -14.33 5.42
CA ALA A 254 34.65 -13.95 6.82
C ALA A 254 35.59 -14.88 7.63
N THR A 255 36.18 -14.32 8.69
CA THR A 255 37.05 -15.07 9.59
C THR A 255 36.25 -15.79 10.68
N MET A 256 36.85 -16.85 11.26
CA MET A 256 36.29 -17.56 12.42
C MET A 256 36.40 -16.78 13.73
N GLU A 257 37.11 -15.66 13.73
CA GLU A 257 37.34 -14.87 14.95
C GLU A 257 36.00 -14.39 15.56
N ASN A 258 35.83 -14.67 16.85
CA ASN A 258 34.61 -14.36 17.62
C ASN A 258 33.33 -15.02 17.10
N ARG A 259 33.43 -16.12 16.33
CA ARG A 259 32.29 -16.87 15.82
C ARG A 259 32.21 -18.25 16.47
N VAL A 260 30.96 -18.67 16.73
CA VAL A 260 30.65 -20.04 17.12
C VAL A 260 30.76 -20.94 15.87
N ASP A 261 31.36 -22.11 16.02
CA ASP A 261 31.44 -23.10 14.93
C ASP A 261 30.15 -23.92 14.90
N LEU A 262 29.38 -23.79 13.82
CA LEU A 262 28.13 -24.53 13.56
C LEU A 262 28.24 -25.38 12.28
N ARG A 263 29.43 -25.58 11.73
CA ARG A 263 29.66 -26.32 10.47
C ARG A 263 29.28 -27.78 10.53
N ASP A 264 29.28 -28.37 11.73
CA ASP A 264 28.88 -29.76 11.95
C ASP A 264 27.35 -29.93 12.16
N VAL A 265 26.57 -28.81 12.25
CA VAL A 265 25.12 -28.86 12.35
C VAL A 265 24.56 -29.03 10.94
N PRO A 266 23.69 -30.04 10.68
CA PRO A 266 23.16 -30.28 9.33
C PRO A 266 22.06 -29.29 8.96
N LEU A 267 22.42 -28.00 8.84
CA LEU A 267 21.56 -26.93 8.37
C LEU A 267 21.31 -27.09 6.87
N ILE A 268 20.08 -26.86 6.43
CA ILE A 268 19.69 -26.84 5.01
C ILE A 268 19.02 -25.52 4.64
N THR A 269 19.17 -25.09 3.40
CA THR A 269 18.38 -24.00 2.83
C THR A 269 17.18 -24.58 2.07
N ILE A 270 16.03 -23.91 2.15
CA ILE A 270 14.76 -24.32 1.50
C ILE A 270 14.17 -23.11 0.81
N ASP A 271 14.31 -23.00 -0.50
CA ASP A 271 13.96 -21.82 -1.28
C ASP A 271 13.18 -22.15 -2.55
N GLY A 272 12.84 -21.12 -3.32
CA GLY A 272 12.33 -21.28 -4.68
C GLY A 272 13.36 -21.90 -5.62
N GLU A 273 12.89 -22.47 -6.73
CA GLU A 273 13.78 -23.16 -7.70
C GLU A 273 14.79 -22.18 -8.32
N ASP A 274 14.38 -20.93 -8.57
CA ASP A 274 15.20 -19.89 -9.21
C ASP A 274 15.99 -19.02 -8.21
N ALA A 275 15.86 -19.24 -6.90
CA ALA A 275 16.55 -18.46 -5.88
C ALA A 275 18.05 -18.65 -5.93
N ARG A 276 18.80 -17.55 -5.72
CA ARG A 276 20.29 -17.51 -5.65
C ARG A 276 20.79 -16.82 -4.40
N ASP A 277 19.95 -16.08 -3.72
CA ASP A 277 20.18 -15.27 -2.52
C ASP A 277 19.62 -15.98 -1.28
N PHE A 278 20.30 -17.05 -0.84
CA PHE A 278 19.86 -17.86 0.30
C PHE A 278 20.10 -17.11 1.61
N ASP A 279 19.07 -16.45 2.12
CA ASP A 279 19.12 -15.67 3.35
C ASP A 279 19.17 -16.56 4.60
N ASP A 280 18.50 -17.72 4.60
CA ASP A 280 18.25 -18.53 5.78
C ASP A 280 18.56 -20.02 5.58
N ALA A 281 19.03 -20.63 6.66
CA ALA A 281 19.16 -22.08 6.78
C ALA A 281 18.55 -22.55 8.11
N VAL A 282 17.92 -23.71 8.10
CA VAL A 282 17.12 -24.23 9.20
C VAL A 282 17.56 -25.60 9.67
N PHE A 283 17.35 -25.83 10.97
CA PHE A 283 17.57 -27.12 11.63
C PHE A 283 16.58 -27.28 12.80
N ALA A 284 16.16 -28.50 13.11
CA ALA A 284 15.38 -28.83 14.29
C ALA A 284 15.77 -30.19 14.87
N GLU A 285 15.67 -30.31 16.17
CA GLU A 285 15.83 -31.55 16.91
C GLU A 285 14.91 -31.58 18.13
N ALA A 286 14.56 -32.77 18.64
CA ALA A 286 13.83 -32.88 19.88
C ALA A 286 14.65 -32.27 21.03
N ASP A 287 14.02 -31.49 21.91
CA ASP A 287 14.74 -30.91 23.05
C ASP A 287 15.17 -32.00 24.04
N SER A 288 16.46 -32.03 24.33
CA SER A 288 17.07 -32.97 25.25
C SER A 288 16.81 -32.64 26.73
N ASP A 289 16.22 -31.46 27.06
CA ASP A 289 15.90 -31.08 28.46
C ASP A 289 14.74 -31.91 28.98
N PRO A 290 14.93 -32.72 30.04
CA PRO A 290 13.83 -33.51 30.66
C PRO A 290 12.68 -32.67 31.15
N LYS A 291 12.89 -31.37 31.42
CA LYS A 291 11.85 -30.40 31.82
C LYS A 291 11.01 -29.88 30.66
N ASN A 292 11.43 -30.13 29.43
CA ASN A 292 10.73 -29.72 28.21
C ASN A 292 10.35 -30.93 27.34
N LYS A 293 9.75 -31.93 27.97
CA LYS A 293 9.38 -33.18 27.30
C LYS A 293 8.38 -32.91 26.16
N GLY A 294 8.73 -33.37 24.95
CA GLY A 294 7.94 -33.17 23.74
C GLY A 294 8.13 -31.78 23.10
N GLY A 295 9.05 -31.01 23.65
CA GLY A 295 9.48 -29.75 23.04
C GLY A 295 10.58 -29.96 21.98
N TRP A 296 10.90 -28.86 21.29
CA TRP A 296 11.88 -28.86 20.21
C TRP A 296 12.92 -27.75 20.40
N HIS A 297 14.14 -28.05 19.97
CA HIS A 297 15.19 -27.06 19.74
C HIS A 297 15.27 -26.77 18.23
N LEU A 298 14.98 -25.52 17.87
CA LEU A 298 15.05 -25.01 16.50
C LEU A 298 16.26 -24.11 16.35
N MET A 299 16.89 -24.15 15.19
CA MET A 299 17.92 -23.22 14.81
C MET A 299 17.56 -22.59 13.46
N VAL A 300 17.62 -21.26 13.42
CA VAL A 300 17.48 -20.45 12.21
C VAL A 300 18.75 -19.64 12.07
N ALA A 301 19.57 -19.98 11.07
CA ALA A 301 20.81 -19.30 10.76
C ALA A 301 20.57 -18.34 9.59
N ILE A 302 20.80 -17.05 9.81
CA ILE A 302 20.58 -15.99 8.82
C ILE A 302 21.92 -15.42 8.38
N ALA A 303 22.07 -15.18 7.09
CA ALA A 303 23.25 -14.57 6.48
C ALA A 303 23.72 -13.31 7.23
N ASP A 304 24.99 -13.26 7.63
CA ASP A 304 25.57 -12.11 8.38
C ASP A 304 25.93 -10.97 7.42
N VAL A 305 24.92 -10.35 6.81
CA VAL A 305 25.10 -9.21 5.90
C VAL A 305 25.75 -8.03 6.62
N SER A 306 25.54 -7.89 7.94
CA SER A 306 26.15 -6.83 8.76
C SER A 306 27.69 -6.92 8.85
N TRP A 307 28.26 -8.05 8.50
CA TRP A 307 29.72 -8.23 8.37
C TRP A 307 30.27 -7.51 7.14
N TYR A 308 29.54 -7.51 6.02
CA TYR A 308 29.94 -6.96 4.73
C TYR A 308 29.48 -5.52 4.51
N VAL A 309 28.29 -5.19 4.99
CA VAL A 309 27.64 -3.88 4.82
C VAL A 309 27.71 -3.13 6.15
N ARG A 310 28.70 -2.24 6.27
CA ARG A 310 28.96 -1.49 7.51
C ARG A 310 28.19 -0.19 7.56
N PRO A 311 27.77 0.27 8.76
CA PRO A 311 27.09 1.56 8.87
C PRO A 311 27.86 2.70 8.19
N GLY A 312 27.18 3.47 7.33
CA GLY A 312 27.71 4.65 6.66
C GLY A 312 28.65 4.40 5.48
N ASP A 313 28.99 3.15 5.13
CA ASP A 313 29.81 2.85 3.95
C ASP A 313 29.02 2.98 2.62
N ALA A 314 29.69 2.81 1.49
CA ALA A 314 29.06 2.97 0.18
C ALA A 314 27.98 1.91 -0.11
N LEU A 315 28.17 0.67 0.36
CA LEU A 315 27.18 -0.40 0.26
C LEU A 315 25.95 -0.09 1.12
N ASP A 316 26.16 0.43 2.33
CA ASP A 316 25.09 0.82 3.24
C ASP A 316 24.20 1.93 2.68
N GLN A 317 24.84 2.99 2.18
CA GLN A 317 24.13 4.11 1.56
C GLN A 317 23.30 3.66 0.35
N SER A 318 23.89 2.81 -0.50
CA SER A 318 23.20 2.25 -1.66
C SER A 318 22.03 1.34 -1.25
N ALA A 319 22.24 0.45 -0.28
CA ALA A 319 21.22 -0.48 0.23
C ALA A 319 20.05 0.28 0.91
N PHE A 320 20.34 1.34 1.66
CA PHE A 320 19.32 2.18 2.29
C PHE A 320 18.43 2.87 1.26
N VAL A 321 19.01 3.50 0.24
CA VAL A 321 18.25 4.18 -0.84
C VAL A 321 17.31 3.20 -1.55
N ARG A 322 17.74 1.96 -1.78
CA ARG A 322 16.92 0.91 -2.40
C ARG A 322 15.85 0.39 -1.44
N GLY A 323 16.18 0.24 -0.16
CA GLY A 323 15.32 -0.26 0.91
C GLY A 323 15.09 -1.77 0.87
N ASN A 324 14.87 -2.32 -0.32
CA ASN A 324 14.66 -3.77 -0.55
C ASN A 324 14.96 -4.18 -2.00
N SER A 325 15.13 -5.48 -2.23
CA SER A 325 15.12 -6.07 -3.57
C SER A 325 13.72 -6.05 -4.17
N VAL A 326 13.63 -6.04 -5.51
CA VAL A 326 12.37 -6.07 -6.27
C VAL A 326 12.40 -7.26 -7.21
N TYR A 327 11.35 -8.10 -7.14
CA TYR A 327 11.28 -9.38 -7.87
C TYR A 327 10.28 -9.29 -9.02
N PHE A 328 10.78 -9.14 -10.23
CA PHE A 328 9.98 -9.18 -11.44
C PHE A 328 9.91 -10.60 -12.01
N PRO A 329 8.91 -10.94 -12.84
CA PRO A 329 8.82 -12.26 -13.45
C PRO A 329 10.03 -12.67 -14.29
N ASP A 330 10.75 -11.72 -14.88
CA ASP A 330 11.87 -11.92 -15.80
C ASP A 330 13.24 -11.57 -15.20
N GLN A 331 13.28 -10.80 -14.11
CA GLN A 331 14.53 -10.36 -13.51
C GLN A 331 14.37 -9.92 -12.05
N VAL A 332 15.46 -9.87 -11.32
CA VAL A 332 15.53 -9.31 -9.97
C VAL A 332 16.33 -8.01 -9.99
N VAL A 333 15.84 -6.96 -9.34
CA VAL A 333 16.63 -5.77 -9.02
C VAL A 333 17.07 -5.89 -7.56
N PRO A 334 18.31 -6.34 -7.28
CA PRO A 334 18.73 -6.66 -5.94
C PRO A 334 19.04 -5.41 -5.10
N MET A 335 18.88 -5.52 -3.77
CA MET A 335 19.28 -4.47 -2.82
C MET A 335 20.79 -4.34 -2.73
N LEU A 336 21.50 -5.44 -2.84
CA LEU A 336 22.97 -5.52 -2.78
C LEU A 336 23.55 -6.01 -4.12
N PRO A 337 24.78 -5.61 -4.49
CA PRO A 337 25.46 -6.17 -5.66
C PRO A 337 25.54 -7.70 -5.62
N GLU A 338 25.50 -8.35 -6.78
CA GLU A 338 25.43 -9.81 -6.90
C GLU A 338 26.64 -10.52 -6.27
N GLU A 339 27.80 -9.88 -6.22
CA GLU A 339 28.99 -10.41 -5.52
C GLU A 339 28.71 -10.68 -4.03
N LEU A 340 27.76 -9.93 -3.45
CA LEU A 340 27.29 -10.12 -2.07
C LEU A 340 26.00 -10.93 -2.02
N SER A 341 24.95 -10.52 -2.73
CA SER A 341 23.63 -11.15 -2.61
C SER A 341 23.63 -12.61 -3.05
N ASN A 342 24.29 -12.95 -4.14
CA ASN A 342 24.40 -14.31 -4.67
C ASN A 342 25.74 -14.99 -4.30
N GLY A 343 26.68 -14.20 -3.77
CA GLY A 343 28.05 -14.63 -3.45
C GLY A 343 28.27 -14.75 -1.94
N TRP A 344 29.01 -13.79 -1.35
CA TRP A 344 29.51 -13.87 0.03
C TRP A 344 28.42 -13.94 1.11
N CYS A 345 27.25 -13.36 0.88
CA CYS A 345 26.15 -13.40 1.84
C CYS A 345 25.27 -14.65 1.67
N SER A 346 25.10 -15.18 0.44
CA SER A 346 24.22 -16.33 0.19
C SER A 346 24.73 -17.60 0.86
N LEU A 347 23.90 -18.28 1.64
CA LEU A 347 24.24 -19.50 2.40
C LEU A 347 24.30 -20.75 1.49
N ARG A 348 25.28 -20.77 0.56
CA ARG A 348 25.44 -21.82 -0.43
C ARG A 348 25.85 -23.14 0.22
N PRO A 349 25.45 -24.29 -0.36
CA PRO A 349 25.81 -25.59 0.17
C PRO A 349 27.34 -25.86 0.07
N ASP A 350 27.85 -26.63 1.02
CA ASP A 350 29.25 -27.09 1.12
C ASP A 350 30.30 -25.97 1.28
N GLU A 351 29.91 -24.74 1.51
CA GLU A 351 30.77 -23.57 1.74
C GLU A 351 30.62 -23.04 3.17
N ASP A 352 31.72 -22.47 3.70
CA ASP A 352 31.70 -21.82 5.02
C ASP A 352 31.16 -20.42 4.89
N HIS A 353 30.03 -20.14 5.53
CA HIS A 353 29.34 -18.82 5.50
C HIS A 353 29.13 -18.24 6.89
N PRO A 354 29.37 -16.92 7.07
CA PRO A 354 29.06 -16.23 8.33
C PRO A 354 27.56 -16.06 8.49
N CYS A 355 27.06 -16.30 9.71
CA CYS A 355 25.65 -16.15 10.03
C CYS A 355 25.40 -15.56 11.42
N LEU A 356 24.21 -14.99 11.62
CA LEU A 356 23.58 -14.81 12.92
C LEU A 356 22.58 -15.93 13.12
N ALA A 357 22.87 -16.84 14.07
CA ALA A 357 22.00 -17.97 14.35
C ALA A 357 21.12 -17.71 15.58
N ALA A 358 19.82 -17.90 15.41
CA ALA A 358 18.81 -17.91 16.47
C ALA A 358 18.58 -19.35 16.93
N HIS A 359 19.01 -19.69 18.13
CA HIS A 359 18.62 -20.90 18.84
C HIS A 359 17.32 -20.64 19.59
N MET A 360 16.31 -21.46 19.38
CA MET A 360 14.99 -21.30 19.95
C MET A 360 14.50 -22.64 20.52
N TRP A 361 13.96 -22.61 21.71
CA TRP A 361 13.37 -23.81 22.36
C TRP A 361 11.90 -23.58 22.57
N ILE A 362 11.09 -24.45 22.01
CA ILE A 362 9.63 -24.44 22.15
C ILE A 362 9.16 -25.62 23.02
N ASP A 363 8.03 -25.45 23.70
CA ASP A 363 7.38 -26.55 24.41
C ASP A 363 6.51 -27.43 23.48
N ALA A 364 5.87 -28.45 24.02
CA ALA A 364 5.01 -29.38 23.27
C ALA A 364 3.76 -28.71 22.67
N GLU A 365 3.41 -27.53 23.14
CA GLU A 365 2.32 -26.67 22.65
C GLU A 365 2.79 -25.61 21.64
N GLY A 366 4.10 -25.54 21.36
CA GLY A 366 4.71 -24.63 20.40
C GLY A 366 5.03 -23.23 20.93
N HIS A 367 4.96 -23.02 22.26
CA HIS A 367 5.30 -21.73 22.84
C HIS A 367 6.80 -21.58 23.03
N LEU A 368 7.36 -20.43 22.65
CA LEU A 368 8.76 -20.09 22.85
C LEU A 368 9.10 -19.98 24.33
N LYS A 369 9.96 -20.86 24.82
CA LYS A 369 10.42 -20.89 26.23
C LYS A 369 11.68 -20.08 26.45
N ARG A 370 12.63 -20.21 25.56
CA ARG A 370 13.92 -19.51 25.63
C ARG A 370 14.51 -19.38 24.23
N HIS A 371 15.35 -18.38 24.06
CA HIS A 371 16.11 -18.20 22.82
C HIS A 371 17.48 -17.59 23.11
N LYS A 372 18.41 -17.78 22.17
CA LYS A 372 19.76 -17.22 22.22
C LYS A 372 20.25 -16.92 20.81
N PHE A 373 20.80 -15.75 20.61
CA PHE A 373 21.47 -15.39 19.37
C PHE A 373 22.98 -15.57 19.50
N VAL A 374 23.61 -16.10 18.47
CA VAL A 374 25.06 -16.24 18.36
C VAL A 374 25.49 -15.80 16.97
N ARG A 375 26.68 -15.21 16.89
CA ARG A 375 27.35 -14.96 15.61
C ARG A 375 28.19 -16.19 15.31
N ALA A 376 28.01 -16.81 14.16
CA ALA A 376 28.55 -18.13 13.91
C ALA A 376 29.14 -18.24 12.50
N MET A 377 29.85 -19.34 12.26
CA MET A 377 30.20 -19.85 10.95
C MET A 377 29.44 -21.15 10.76
N MET A 378 28.71 -21.24 9.67
CA MET A 378 27.95 -22.43 9.31
C MET A 378 28.36 -22.99 7.95
N LYS A 379 27.93 -24.21 7.66
CA LYS A 379 28.02 -24.87 6.37
C LYS A 379 26.66 -25.50 6.08
N SER A 380 25.99 -25.12 5.01
CA SER A 380 24.75 -25.78 4.58
C SER A 380 25.09 -27.15 3.97
N VAL A 381 24.39 -28.21 4.42
CA VAL A 381 24.61 -29.57 3.89
C VAL A 381 23.84 -29.82 2.60
N ALA A 382 22.83 -29.02 2.31
CA ALA A 382 22.06 -29.11 1.07
C ALA A 382 21.33 -27.81 0.76
N ARG A 383 21.28 -27.47 -0.52
CA ARG A 383 20.32 -26.49 -1.06
C ARG A 383 19.13 -27.27 -1.60
N THR A 384 17.97 -27.09 -0.99
CA THR A 384 16.72 -27.77 -1.36
C THR A 384 15.66 -26.77 -1.81
N THR A 385 14.61 -27.26 -2.50
CA THR A 385 13.48 -26.45 -2.89
C THR A 385 12.22 -26.81 -2.09
N TYR A 386 11.29 -25.90 -2.02
CA TYR A 386 9.99 -26.16 -1.39
C TYR A 386 9.32 -27.41 -1.97
N THR A 387 9.38 -27.58 -3.28
CA THR A 387 8.83 -28.75 -4.00
C THR A 387 9.54 -30.04 -3.58
N GLN A 388 10.88 -30.04 -3.47
CA GLN A 388 11.65 -31.23 -3.08
C GLN A 388 11.33 -31.65 -1.64
N ILE A 389 11.31 -30.69 -0.71
CA ILE A 389 10.98 -30.95 0.70
C ILE A 389 9.54 -31.47 0.86
N GLN A 390 8.58 -30.88 0.13
CA GLN A 390 7.21 -31.38 0.15
C GLN A 390 7.12 -32.80 -0.38
N ARG A 391 7.75 -33.09 -1.52
CA ARG A 391 7.77 -34.45 -2.10
C ARG A 391 8.42 -35.47 -1.17
N ALA A 392 9.51 -35.11 -0.49
CA ALA A 392 10.17 -35.97 0.48
C ALA A 392 9.23 -36.29 1.64
N GLN A 393 8.51 -35.29 2.16
CA GLN A 393 7.50 -35.48 3.22
C GLN A 393 6.33 -36.36 2.77
N ASP A 394 5.92 -36.26 1.50
CA ASP A 394 4.83 -37.05 0.92
C ASP A 394 5.26 -38.49 0.54
N GLY A 395 6.50 -38.88 0.87
CA GLY A 395 7.00 -40.23 0.65
C GLY A 395 7.64 -40.49 -0.72
N ALA A 396 7.98 -39.41 -1.46
CA ALA A 396 8.66 -39.47 -2.74
C ALA A 396 9.97 -38.66 -2.75
N PRO A 397 10.95 -38.98 -1.85
CA PRO A 397 12.22 -38.28 -1.80
C PRO A 397 13.05 -38.55 -3.07
N ASP A 398 13.85 -37.56 -3.46
CA ASP A 398 14.86 -37.69 -4.50
C ASP A 398 16.25 -38.05 -3.91
N ASP A 399 17.27 -38.16 -4.77
CA ASP A 399 18.65 -38.53 -4.36
C ASP A 399 19.26 -37.53 -3.36
N LEU A 400 18.85 -36.25 -3.41
CA LEU A 400 19.33 -35.23 -2.49
C LEU A 400 18.61 -35.28 -1.14
N THR A 401 17.28 -35.49 -1.14
CA THR A 401 16.45 -35.44 0.06
C THR A 401 16.36 -36.74 0.82
N ALA A 402 16.56 -37.90 0.14
CA ALA A 402 16.49 -39.22 0.77
C ALA A 402 17.46 -39.39 1.94
N PRO A 403 18.77 -38.99 1.88
CA PRO A 403 19.68 -39.07 3.02
C PRO A 403 19.32 -38.14 4.19
N LEU A 404 18.54 -37.08 3.92
CA LEU A 404 18.16 -36.06 4.90
C LEU A 404 16.83 -36.35 5.59
N LEU A 405 16.07 -37.36 5.14
CA LEU A 405 14.69 -37.59 5.53
C LEU A 405 14.53 -37.74 7.04
N ASP A 406 15.25 -38.75 7.63
CA ASP A 406 15.09 -39.07 9.06
C ASP A 406 15.80 -38.08 9.99
N GLY A 407 16.98 -37.57 9.55
CA GLY A 407 17.87 -36.76 10.39
C GLY A 407 17.59 -35.25 10.35
N VAL A 408 16.96 -34.77 9.29
CA VAL A 408 16.73 -33.34 9.09
C VAL A 408 15.28 -33.01 8.77
N ILE A 409 14.70 -33.63 7.73
CA ILE A 409 13.35 -33.25 7.23
C ILE A 409 12.26 -33.64 8.22
N ALA A 410 12.24 -34.86 8.73
CA ALA A 410 11.25 -35.30 9.69
C ALA A 410 11.27 -34.49 11.00
N PRO A 411 12.43 -34.15 11.63
CA PRO A 411 12.47 -33.22 12.75
C PRO A 411 11.93 -31.83 12.43
N LEU A 412 12.21 -31.26 11.23
CA LEU A 412 11.66 -29.97 10.83
C LEU A 412 10.14 -29.99 10.78
N TYR A 413 9.53 -31.04 10.21
CA TYR A 413 8.08 -31.18 10.19
C TYR A 413 7.49 -31.42 11.58
N GLY A 414 8.16 -32.20 12.45
CA GLY A 414 7.72 -32.40 13.83
C GLY A 414 7.68 -31.11 14.64
N ALA A 415 8.69 -30.26 14.48
CA ALA A 415 8.70 -28.91 15.07
C ALA A 415 7.62 -28.01 14.47
N TYR A 416 7.44 -28.05 13.14
CA TYR A 416 6.40 -27.30 12.45
C TYR A 416 4.99 -27.66 12.90
N GLU A 417 4.64 -28.95 13.02
CA GLU A 417 3.34 -29.40 13.54
C GLU A 417 3.09 -28.87 14.95
N THR A 418 4.16 -28.75 15.74
CA THR A 418 4.05 -28.18 17.09
C THR A 418 3.82 -26.67 17.03
N LEU A 419 4.47 -25.94 16.12
CA LEU A 419 4.25 -24.52 15.91
C LEU A 419 2.85 -24.20 15.37
N LEU A 420 2.28 -25.09 14.55
CA LEU A 420 0.90 -24.93 14.05
C LEU A 420 -0.11 -24.91 15.19
N LYS A 421 0.05 -25.72 16.25
CA LYS A 421 -0.82 -25.68 17.43
C LYS A 421 -0.79 -24.30 18.09
N ALA A 422 0.40 -23.72 18.26
CA ALA A 422 0.53 -22.37 18.82
C ALA A 422 -0.05 -21.30 17.89
N ARG A 423 0.09 -21.44 16.57
CA ARG A 423 -0.52 -20.55 15.55
C ARG A 423 -2.05 -20.54 15.68
N GLU A 424 -2.68 -21.72 15.73
CA GLU A 424 -4.12 -21.84 15.89
C GLU A 424 -4.62 -21.22 17.21
N GLN A 425 -3.94 -21.51 18.33
CA GLN A 425 -4.27 -20.94 19.64
C GLN A 425 -4.13 -19.41 19.67
N ARG A 426 -3.13 -18.86 18.96
CA ARG A 426 -2.89 -17.44 18.83
C ARG A 426 -3.98 -16.75 17.99
N GLY A 427 -4.62 -17.48 17.07
CA GLY A 427 -5.71 -16.98 16.22
C GLY A 427 -5.20 -16.00 15.15
N VAL A 428 -4.13 -16.38 14.47
CA VAL A 428 -3.58 -15.65 13.30
C VAL A 428 -4.65 -15.45 12.26
N LEU A 429 -4.72 -14.26 11.64
CA LEU A 429 -5.64 -14.00 10.53
C LEU A 429 -5.31 -14.89 9.33
N GLU A 430 -6.23 -15.75 8.95
CA GLU A 430 -6.07 -16.70 7.84
C GLU A 430 -6.86 -16.20 6.62
N LEU A 431 -6.15 -15.47 5.74
CA LEU A 431 -6.68 -15.09 4.44
C LEU A 431 -6.14 -16.05 3.39
N ASP A 432 -7.06 -16.77 2.75
CA ASP A 432 -6.74 -17.63 1.61
C ASP A 432 -6.87 -16.79 0.33
N LEU A 433 -5.76 -16.18 -0.06
CA LEU A 433 -5.67 -15.34 -1.25
C LEU A 433 -4.77 -16.02 -2.27
N THR A 434 -5.29 -16.14 -3.48
CA THR A 434 -4.57 -16.74 -4.58
C THR A 434 -3.55 -15.75 -5.15
N GLU A 435 -2.28 -16.14 -5.22
CA GLU A 435 -1.23 -15.40 -5.90
C GLU A 435 -1.04 -15.92 -7.32
N ARG A 436 -0.88 -14.99 -8.29
CA ARG A 436 -0.57 -15.32 -9.69
C ARG A 436 0.94 -15.49 -9.86
N GLN A 437 1.31 -16.53 -10.58
CA GLN A 437 2.68 -16.77 -11.04
C GLN A 437 2.73 -16.73 -12.57
N ILE A 438 3.63 -15.88 -13.08
CA ILE A 438 3.95 -15.81 -14.51
C ILE A 438 5.03 -16.83 -14.79
N VAL A 439 4.76 -17.76 -15.69
CA VAL A 439 5.75 -18.72 -16.19
C VAL A 439 6.22 -18.25 -17.56
N LEU A 440 7.49 -17.93 -17.68
CA LEU A 440 8.11 -17.50 -18.93
C LEU A 440 8.70 -18.71 -19.67
N ALA A 441 8.62 -18.67 -21.00
CA ALA A 441 9.34 -19.59 -21.88
C ALA A 441 10.82 -19.14 -22.03
N GLU A 442 11.68 -19.99 -22.60
CA GLU A 442 13.10 -19.70 -22.81
C GLU A 442 13.34 -18.45 -23.67
N ASP A 443 12.43 -18.10 -24.54
CA ASP A 443 12.47 -16.91 -25.40
C ASP A 443 11.97 -15.63 -24.69
N GLY A 444 11.57 -15.72 -23.39
CA GLY A 444 11.05 -14.62 -22.61
C GLY A 444 9.58 -14.29 -22.85
N THR A 445 8.88 -15.08 -23.67
CA THR A 445 7.41 -14.95 -23.84
C THR A 445 6.67 -15.58 -22.66
N VAL A 446 5.42 -15.17 -22.43
CA VAL A 446 4.60 -15.74 -21.36
C VAL A 446 4.05 -17.09 -21.79
N ALA A 447 4.57 -18.17 -21.22
CA ALA A 447 4.10 -19.53 -21.48
C ALA A 447 2.77 -19.81 -20.79
N LYS A 448 2.63 -19.40 -19.53
CA LYS A 448 1.43 -19.63 -18.71
C LYS A 448 1.29 -18.54 -17.63
N VAL A 449 0.04 -18.31 -17.23
CA VAL A 449 -0.32 -17.60 -16.01
C VAL A 449 -1.07 -18.61 -15.14
N VAL A 450 -0.51 -18.95 -13.98
CA VAL A 450 -1.04 -19.98 -13.08
C VAL A 450 -1.22 -19.47 -11.67
N GLU A 451 -2.02 -20.15 -10.88
CA GLU A 451 -2.05 -19.93 -9.43
C GLU A 451 -0.80 -20.54 -8.80
N ARG A 452 -0.18 -19.79 -7.90
CA ARG A 452 1.00 -20.26 -7.15
C ARG A 452 0.58 -21.30 -6.12
N GLU A 453 1.09 -22.50 -6.21
CA GLU A 453 0.87 -23.53 -5.21
C GLU A 453 1.53 -23.17 -3.88
N ARG A 454 0.81 -23.37 -2.77
CA ARG A 454 1.31 -23.14 -1.41
C ARG A 454 1.39 -24.44 -0.64
N PHE A 455 2.58 -25.04 -0.61
CA PHE A 455 2.86 -26.27 0.09
C PHE A 455 3.02 -26.08 1.61
N ASP A 456 2.97 -27.17 2.38
CA ASP A 456 3.26 -27.13 3.80
C ASP A 456 4.74 -26.82 4.07
N SER A 457 5.65 -27.14 3.14
CA SER A 457 7.06 -26.72 3.20
C SER A 457 7.21 -25.18 3.21
N HIS A 458 6.36 -24.42 2.53
CA HIS A 458 6.34 -22.95 2.59
C HIS A 458 5.88 -22.47 3.98
N LYS A 459 4.84 -23.10 4.54
CA LYS A 459 4.30 -22.74 5.86
C LYS A 459 5.28 -23.10 6.97
N LEU A 460 6.04 -24.19 6.80
CA LEU A 460 7.09 -24.61 7.72
C LEU A 460 8.13 -23.48 7.86
N ILE A 461 8.69 -23.03 6.74
CA ILE A 461 9.66 -21.93 6.75
C ILE A 461 9.03 -20.64 7.30
N GLU A 462 7.79 -20.31 6.91
CA GLU A 462 7.06 -19.14 7.45
C GLU A 462 7.01 -19.17 8.99
N GLU A 463 6.61 -20.29 9.61
CA GLU A 463 6.51 -20.36 11.07
C GLU A 463 7.88 -20.31 11.78
N PHE A 464 8.93 -20.92 11.19
CA PHE A 464 10.29 -20.79 11.71
C PHE A 464 10.78 -19.34 11.65
N MET A 465 10.51 -18.65 10.53
CA MET A 465 10.87 -17.24 10.36
C MET A 465 10.07 -16.33 11.29
N VAL A 466 8.77 -16.57 11.44
CA VAL A 466 7.93 -15.82 12.40
C VAL A 466 8.48 -15.96 13.83
N LEU A 467 8.85 -17.17 14.23
CA LEU A 467 9.41 -17.41 15.57
C LEU A 467 10.76 -16.70 15.76
N ALA A 468 11.66 -16.75 14.77
CA ALA A 468 12.95 -16.08 14.81
C ALA A 468 12.79 -14.55 14.88
N ASN A 469 11.85 -13.99 14.13
CA ASN A 469 11.51 -12.59 14.14
C ASN A 469 10.97 -12.12 15.52
N VAL A 470 10.12 -12.92 16.17
CA VAL A 470 9.67 -12.67 17.54
C VAL A 470 10.83 -12.72 18.53
N ALA A 471 11.68 -13.75 18.45
CA ALA A 471 12.85 -13.90 19.30
C ALA A 471 13.82 -12.70 19.19
N ALA A 472 14.04 -12.18 17.97
CA ALA A 472 14.85 -11.00 17.72
C ALA A 472 14.26 -9.75 18.39
N ALA A 473 12.97 -9.47 18.21
CA ALA A 473 12.28 -8.34 18.84
C ALA A 473 12.34 -8.44 20.37
N GLU A 474 12.08 -9.62 20.96
CA GLU A 474 12.17 -9.86 22.40
C GLU A 474 13.59 -9.65 22.94
N THR A 475 14.60 -10.06 22.18
CA THR A 475 15.98 -9.88 22.58
C THR A 475 16.32 -8.39 22.62
N LEU A 476 15.98 -7.62 21.59
CA LEU A 476 16.27 -6.19 21.51
C LEU A 476 15.58 -5.41 22.64
N GLU A 477 14.32 -5.70 22.94
CA GLU A 477 13.62 -5.10 24.09
C GLU A 477 14.33 -5.44 25.42
N ARG A 478 14.71 -6.71 25.62
CA ARG A 478 15.38 -7.16 26.84
C ARG A 478 16.75 -6.46 27.05
N VAL A 479 17.51 -6.27 25.97
CA VAL A 479 18.82 -5.59 26.04
C VAL A 479 18.72 -4.07 25.84
N LYS A 480 17.50 -3.54 25.71
CA LYS A 480 17.21 -2.10 25.57
C LYS A 480 17.94 -1.47 24.38
N GLN A 481 17.95 -2.15 23.25
CA GLN A 481 18.42 -1.61 21.98
C GLN A 481 17.23 -1.15 21.14
N PRO A 482 17.42 -0.13 20.27
CA PRO A 482 16.39 0.24 19.31
C PRO A 482 16.06 -0.94 18.40
N CYS A 483 14.79 -1.08 18.03
CA CYS A 483 14.30 -2.11 17.14
C CYS A 483 13.48 -1.48 16.02
N MET A 484 13.71 -1.88 14.79
CA MET A 484 12.81 -1.58 13.66
C MET A 484 11.72 -2.64 13.66
N TYR A 485 10.59 -2.33 14.33
CA TYR A 485 9.45 -3.24 14.36
C TYR A 485 8.73 -3.28 13.01
N ARG A 486 8.15 -4.43 12.70
CA ARG A 486 7.13 -4.58 11.67
C ARG A 486 5.77 -4.54 12.35
N VAL A 487 5.12 -3.40 12.30
CA VAL A 487 3.85 -3.17 12.99
C VAL A 487 2.68 -3.30 12.02
N HIS A 488 1.61 -3.90 12.49
CA HIS A 488 0.33 -4.00 11.80
C HIS A 488 -0.77 -3.65 12.79
N ASP A 489 -1.32 -2.47 12.64
CA ASP A 489 -2.33 -1.92 13.56
C ASP A 489 -3.69 -2.59 13.38
N GLU A 490 -4.58 -2.35 14.33
CA GLU A 490 -5.98 -2.77 14.22
C GLU A 490 -6.66 -2.05 13.05
N PRO A 491 -7.64 -2.68 12.38
CA PRO A 491 -8.47 -1.99 11.40
C PRO A 491 -9.15 -0.75 11.98
N SER A 492 -9.21 0.35 11.23
CA SER A 492 -9.88 1.56 11.69
C SER A 492 -11.37 1.31 11.96
N ARG A 493 -11.96 2.16 12.81
CA ARG A 493 -13.39 2.02 13.17
C ARG A 493 -14.29 2.12 11.95
N GLU A 494 -13.96 3.02 11.02
CA GLU A 494 -14.70 3.23 9.78
C GLU A 494 -14.68 1.96 8.92
N LYS A 495 -13.51 1.36 8.74
CA LYS A 495 -13.36 0.11 7.98
C LYS A 495 -14.13 -1.05 8.63
N ILE A 496 -14.16 -1.10 9.96
CA ILE A 496 -14.94 -2.11 10.71
C ILE A 496 -16.45 -1.87 10.54
N GLU A 497 -16.93 -0.61 10.55
CA GLU A 497 -18.35 -0.33 10.31
C GLU A 497 -18.72 -0.67 8.86
N SER A 498 -17.93 -0.27 7.87
CA SER A 498 -18.18 -0.64 6.47
C SER A 498 -18.22 -2.17 6.27
N LEU A 499 -17.28 -2.90 6.88
CA LEU A 499 -17.31 -4.37 6.86
C LEU A 499 -18.57 -4.92 7.52
N ARG A 500 -19.02 -4.33 8.63
CA ARG A 500 -20.23 -4.75 9.34
C ARG A 500 -21.48 -4.56 8.49
N GLU A 501 -21.63 -3.39 7.87
CA GLU A 501 -22.74 -3.07 6.97
C GLU A 501 -22.78 -4.05 5.78
N PHE A 502 -21.62 -4.32 5.19
CA PHE A 502 -21.48 -5.30 4.13
C PHE A 502 -21.92 -6.71 4.59
N LEU A 503 -21.44 -7.18 5.74
CA LEU A 503 -21.81 -8.50 6.29
C LEU A 503 -23.29 -8.59 6.67
N GLU A 504 -23.91 -7.51 7.17
CA GLU A 504 -25.36 -7.43 7.43
C GLU A 504 -26.13 -7.59 6.11
N GLY A 505 -25.64 -7.02 4.99
CA GLY A 505 -26.25 -7.18 3.66
C GLY A 505 -26.33 -8.63 3.16
N ILE A 506 -25.42 -9.48 3.60
CA ILE A 506 -25.41 -10.92 3.28
C ILE A 506 -25.90 -11.81 4.45
N ASN A 507 -26.64 -11.24 5.41
CA ASN A 507 -27.18 -11.89 6.59
C ASN A 507 -26.13 -12.54 7.52
N MET A 508 -24.97 -11.93 7.62
CA MET A 508 -23.87 -12.36 8.50
C MET A 508 -23.61 -11.30 9.58
N PRO A 509 -24.17 -11.44 10.79
CA PRO A 509 -23.97 -10.43 11.82
C PRO A 509 -22.53 -10.42 12.33
N PHE A 510 -21.92 -9.23 12.42
CA PHE A 510 -20.65 -8.98 13.07
C PHE A 510 -20.87 -8.15 14.34
N ALA A 511 -20.39 -8.65 15.47
CA ALA A 511 -20.75 -8.09 16.78
C ALA A 511 -20.30 -6.62 16.96
N LYS A 512 -21.17 -5.81 17.61
CA LYS A 512 -20.90 -4.41 17.97
C LYS A 512 -20.29 -4.32 19.38
N GLY A 513 -19.39 -3.36 19.58
CA GLY A 513 -18.90 -2.99 20.91
C GLY A 513 -17.87 -3.93 21.53
N GLN A 514 -17.25 -4.83 20.76
CA GLN A 514 -16.16 -5.69 21.20
C GLN A 514 -14.79 -5.13 20.74
N VAL A 515 -13.74 -5.48 21.51
CA VAL A 515 -12.36 -5.37 21.03
C VAL A 515 -12.20 -6.34 19.85
N ILE A 516 -11.86 -5.82 18.69
CA ILE A 516 -11.68 -6.64 17.47
C ILE A 516 -10.37 -7.42 17.60
N ARG A 517 -10.39 -8.69 17.20
CA ARG A 517 -9.22 -9.57 17.14
C ARG A 517 -9.21 -10.27 15.79
N ALA A 518 -8.04 -10.68 15.33
CA ALA A 518 -7.87 -11.46 14.10
C ALA A 518 -8.76 -12.71 14.06
N SER A 519 -8.92 -13.40 15.19
CA SER A 519 -9.79 -14.57 15.33
C SER A 519 -11.28 -14.31 15.01
N HIS A 520 -11.77 -13.07 15.17
CA HIS A 520 -13.15 -12.75 14.80
C HIS A 520 -13.36 -12.76 13.29
N PHE A 521 -12.36 -12.35 12.53
CA PHE A 521 -12.38 -12.46 11.06
C PHE A 521 -12.31 -13.93 10.62
N ASN A 522 -11.48 -14.76 11.28
CA ASN A 522 -11.41 -16.20 11.00
C ASN A 522 -12.77 -16.89 11.18
N GLN A 523 -13.54 -16.49 12.20
CA GLN A 523 -14.90 -17.02 12.41
C GLN A 523 -15.84 -16.65 11.25
N ILE A 524 -15.68 -15.46 10.65
CA ILE A 524 -16.45 -15.05 9.47
C ILE A 524 -16.01 -15.88 8.26
N LEU A 525 -14.69 -15.95 8.01
CA LEU A 525 -14.09 -16.68 6.90
C LEU A 525 -14.47 -18.17 6.93
N ALA A 526 -14.43 -18.79 8.11
CA ALA A 526 -14.82 -20.18 8.28
C ALA A 526 -16.31 -20.44 7.93
N LYS A 527 -17.21 -19.49 8.25
CA LYS A 527 -18.64 -19.62 7.90
C LYS A 527 -18.92 -19.55 6.41
N VAL A 528 -18.06 -18.90 5.63
CA VAL A 528 -18.24 -18.73 4.18
C VAL A 528 -17.37 -19.65 3.35
N LYS A 529 -16.44 -20.39 3.93
CA LYS A 529 -15.40 -21.17 3.25
C LYS A 529 -15.91 -21.97 2.04
N ASP A 530 -17.05 -22.65 2.20
CA ASP A 530 -17.63 -23.52 1.16
C ASP A 530 -18.84 -22.89 0.46
N THR A 531 -19.01 -21.58 0.58
CA THR A 531 -20.14 -20.85 -0.04
C THR A 531 -19.69 -20.05 -1.25
N ALA A 532 -20.66 -19.62 -2.07
CA ALA A 532 -20.41 -18.73 -3.19
C ALA A 532 -19.78 -17.38 -2.76
N ASN A 533 -19.95 -16.99 -1.50
CA ASN A 533 -19.49 -15.72 -0.95
C ASN A 533 -18.06 -15.76 -0.39
N SER A 534 -17.39 -16.92 -0.38
CA SER A 534 -16.08 -17.11 0.25
C SER A 534 -15.05 -16.10 -0.24
N HIS A 535 -14.85 -16.02 -1.55
CA HIS A 535 -13.88 -15.11 -2.15
C HIS A 535 -14.22 -13.64 -1.87
N MET A 536 -15.47 -13.25 -2.05
CA MET A 536 -15.96 -11.90 -1.82
C MET A 536 -15.71 -11.46 -0.37
N VAL A 537 -16.05 -12.29 0.60
CA VAL A 537 -15.86 -11.98 2.03
C VAL A 537 -14.37 -11.88 2.36
N SER A 538 -13.54 -12.77 1.81
CA SER A 538 -12.07 -12.72 1.97
C SER A 538 -11.48 -11.40 1.46
N GLU A 539 -11.91 -10.94 0.29
CA GLU A 539 -11.53 -9.65 -0.30
C GLU A 539 -11.92 -8.46 0.59
N VAL A 540 -13.17 -8.42 1.06
CA VAL A 540 -13.66 -7.31 1.89
C VAL A 540 -12.97 -7.33 3.26
N VAL A 541 -12.72 -8.50 3.85
CA VAL A 541 -11.93 -8.65 5.07
C VAL A 541 -10.50 -8.15 4.85
N LEU A 542 -9.85 -8.51 3.74
CA LEU A 542 -8.51 -7.99 3.41
C LEU A 542 -8.50 -6.46 3.32
N ARG A 543 -9.43 -5.87 2.57
CA ARG A 543 -9.53 -4.41 2.39
C ARG A 543 -9.81 -3.67 3.69
N SER A 544 -10.46 -4.33 4.65
CA SER A 544 -10.70 -3.75 5.97
C SER A 544 -9.43 -3.63 6.83
N GLN A 545 -8.37 -4.39 6.53
CA GLN A 545 -7.15 -4.39 7.33
C GLN A 545 -6.36 -3.08 7.20
N ALA A 546 -5.59 -2.75 8.25
CA ALA A 546 -4.57 -1.72 8.17
C ALA A 546 -3.39 -2.21 7.30
N GLN A 547 -2.57 -1.30 6.83
CA GLN A 547 -1.33 -1.65 6.15
C GLN A 547 -0.20 -1.82 7.15
N ALA A 548 0.58 -2.89 7.04
CA ALA A 548 1.77 -3.07 7.86
C ALA A 548 2.86 -2.07 7.45
N VAL A 549 3.59 -1.54 8.44
CA VAL A 549 4.67 -0.55 8.24
C VAL A 549 5.87 -0.85 9.14
N TYR A 550 7.01 -0.23 8.85
CA TYR A 550 8.17 -0.24 9.72
C TYR A 550 8.10 0.95 10.68
N SER A 551 8.34 0.71 11.97
CA SER A 551 8.30 1.73 13.01
C SER A 551 9.24 1.39 14.18
N PRO A 552 9.89 2.38 14.82
CA PRO A 552 10.58 2.16 16.08
C PRO A 552 9.61 1.94 17.27
N ASP A 553 8.34 2.32 17.13
CA ASP A 553 7.32 2.16 18.16
C ASP A 553 6.61 0.81 18.00
N ASN A 554 6.56 0.04 19.08
CA ASN A 554 5.93 -1.28 19.08
C ASN A 554 4.42 -1.18 19.25
N LEU A 555 3.67 -1.29 18.16
CA LEU A 555 2.20 -1.39 18.14
C LEU A 555 1.70 -2.86 18.08
N GLY A 556 2.62 -3.82 18.01
CA GLY A 556 2.29 -5.22 17.75
C GLY A 556 1.98 -5.51 16.28
N HIS A 557 1.57 -6.73 16.01
CA HIS A 557 1.18 -7.17 14.66
C HIS A 557 -0.19 -7.87 14.70
N PHE A 558 -1.23 -7.10 14.39
CA PHE A 558 -2.64 -7.56 14.51
C PHE A 558 -2.91 -8.83 13.70
N GLY A 559 -2.52 -8.87 12.43
CA GLY A 559 -2.77 -10.04 11.55
C GLY A 559 -2.10 -11.31 12.03
N LEU A 560 -0.88 -11.23 12.59
CA LEU A 560 -0.18 -12.38 13.20
C LEU A 560 -0.57 -12.63 14.65
N ALA A 561 -1.42 -11.79 15.25
CA ALA A 561 -1.79 -11.81 16.65
C ALA A 561 -0.57 -11.84 17.60
N LEU A 562 0.47 -11.06 17.26
CA LEU A 562 1.72 -10.98 18.00
C LEU A 562 1.86 -9.62 18.70
N ARG A 563 2.37 -9.63 19.93
CA ARG A 563 2.57 -8.42 20.72
C ARG A 563 3.81 -7.63 20.29
N ARG A 564 4.78 -8.30 19.68
CA ARG A 564 6.02 -7.73 19.16
C ARG A 564 6.49 -8.54 17.98
N TYR A 565 6.93 -7.86 16.96
CA TYR A 565 7.38 -8.48 15.73
C TYR A 565 8.32 -7.54 14.99
N CYS A 566 9.44 -8.06 14.50
CA CYS A 566 10.33 -7.34 13.60
C CYS A 566 10.71 -8.27 12.44
N HIS A 567 11.33 -7.74 11.43
CA HIS A 567 11.94 -8.54 10.38
C HIS A 567 13.43 -8.73 10.68
N PHE A 568 13.90 -9.98 10.72
CA PHE A 568 15.27 -10.37 11.01
C PHE A 568 15.83 -11.33 9.95
N THR A 569 14.95 -12.04 9.24
CA THR A 569 15.28 -13.29 8.53
C THR A 569 15.67 -13.10 7.07
N SER A 570 15.74 -11.88 6.53
CA SER A 570 16.10 -11.66 5.12
C SER A 570 16.92 -10.38 4.89
N PRO A 571 18.12 -10.25 5.49
CA PRO A 571 18.95 -9.05 5.40
C PRO A 571 19.62 -8.85 4.03
N ILE A 572 19.69 -9.87 3.16
CA ILE A 572 20.19 -9.73 1.79
C ILE A 572 19.24 -8.85 0.96
N ARG A 573 17.92 -8.99 1.20
CA ARG A 573 16.88 -8.37 0.40
C ARG A 573 16.02 -7.33 1.12
N ARG A 574 16.21 -7.09 2.43
CA ARG A 574 15.49 -6.06 3.19
C ARG A 574 16.42 -5.30 4.13
N TYR A 575 16.52 -4.00 3.94
CA TYR A 575 17.34 -3.14 4.80
C TYR A 575 16.84 -3.09 6.26
N ALA A 576 15.54 -3.24 6.50
CA ALA A 576 14.97 -3.31 7.84
C ALA A 576 15.57 -4.46 8.66
N ASP A 577 15.77 -5.63 8.04
CA ASP A 577 16.40 -6.80 8.66
C ASP A 577 17.87 -6.53 9.00
N LEU A 578 18.60 -5.84 8.12
CA LEU A 578 19.98 -5.42 8.38
C LEU A 578 20.08 -4.48 9.60
N LEU A 579 19.12 -3.57 9.79
CA LEU A 579 19.03 -2.73 10.98
C LEU A 579 18.83 -3.56 12.25
N VAL A 580 17.97 -4.56 12.21
CA VAL A 580 17.74 -5.49 13.34
C VAL A 580 19.00 -6.32 13.63
N HIS A 581 19.71 -6.81 12.60
CA HIS A 581 21.00 -7.50 12.76
C HIS A 581 22.01 -6.61 13.47
N ARG A 582 22.21 -5.38 13.01
CA ARG A 582 23.12 -4.42 13.62
C ARG A 582 22.77 -4.10 15.09
N ALA A 583 21.47 -4.01 15.39
CA ALA A 583 21.00 -3.81 16.76
C ALA A 583 21.32 -5.01 17.65
N LEU A 584 21.15 -6.24 17.15
CA LEU A 584 21.51 -7.47 17.86
C LEU A 584 23.03 -7.58 18.08
N VAL A 585 23.85 -7.32 17.04
CA VAL A 585 25.31 -7.35 17.11
C VAL A 585 25.81 -6.40 18.21
N ARG A 586 25.28 -5.16 18.25
CA ARG A 586 25.62 -4.20 19.28
C ARG A 586 25.12 -4.63 20.67
N GLY A 587 23.83 -4.95 20.78
CA GLY A 587 23.20 -5.23 22.08
C GLY A 587 23.74 -6.47 22.78
N LEU A 588 24.15 -7.46 22.02
CA LEU A 588 24.72 -8.70 22.51
C LEU A 588 26.25 -8.73 22.49
N LYS A 589 26.89 -7.63 22.01
CA LYS A 589 28.36 -7.50 21.91
C LYS A 589 29.00 -8.61 21.07
N LEU A 590 28.43 -8.86 19.89
CA LEU A 590 28.86 -9.93 18.98
C LEU A 590 29.98 -9.52 18.03
N GLY A 591 30.68 -8.43 18.29
CA GLY A 591 31.80 -7.92 17.50
C GLY A 591 31.39 -6.74 16.61
N ASP A 592 32.12 -6.55 15.52
CA ASP A 592 31.97 -5.40 14.61
C ASP A 592 30.72 -5.46 13.73
N GLY A 593 30.29 -4.32 13.22
CA GLY A 593 29.12 -4.19 12.31
C GLY A 593 27.79 -3.96 13.04
N GLY A 594 27.85 -3.62 14.35
CA GLY A 594 26.68 -3.18 15.11
C GLY A 594 26.26 -1.74 14.77
N LEU A 595 25.11 -1.31 15.30
CA LEU A 595 24.66 0.08 15.21
C LEU A 595 25.68 1.05 15.86
N GLU A 596 25.77 2.25 15.34
CA GLU A 596 26.55 3.34 15.93
C GLU A 596 25.90 3.89 17.22
N ASP A 597 26.68 4.56 18.07
CA ASP A 597 26.25 5.00 19.41
C ASP A 597 25.18 6.11 19.38
N ASP A 598 25.15 6.93 18.35
CA ASP A 598 24.24 8.06 18.17
C ASP A 598 23.14 7.83 17.14
N HIS A 599 22.89 6.58 16.77
CA HIS A 599 21.86 6.23 15.77
C HIS A 599 20.47 6.67 16.24
N LYS A 600 19.96 7.78 15.69
CA LYS A 600 18.72 8.45 16.12
C LYS A 600 17.58 8.42 15.11
N ASP A 601 17.85 8.00 13.89
CA ASP A 601 16.96 8.26 12.74
C ASP A 601 15.99 7.12 12.42
N PHE A 602 15.65 6.26 13.41
CA PHE A 602 14.76 5.10 13.19
C PHE A 602 13.37 5.50 12.72
N VAL A 603 12.85 6.69 13.05
CA VAL A 603 11.54 7.15 12.57
C VAL A 603 11.60 7.41 11.07
N GLU A 604 12.55 8.24 10.62
CA GLU A 604 12.73 8.57 9.20
C GLU A 604 13.08 7.33 8.37
N GLN A 605 13.92 6.45 8.91
CA GLN A 605 14.24 5.17 8.27
C GLN A 605 13.01 4.27 8.13
N GLY A 606 12.17 4.16 9.16
CA GLY A 606 10.93 3.37 9.11
C GLY A 606 9.95 3.89 8.06
N GLU A 607 9.79 5.21 7.96
CA GLU A 607 8.97 5.84 6.93
C GLU A 607 9.53 5.57 5.53
N HIS A 608 10.84 5.78 5.32
CA HIS A 608 11.51 5.52 4.05
C HIS A 608 11.35 4.05 3.63
N LEU A 609 11.66 3.10 4.52
CA LEU A 609 11.58 1.66 4.22
C LEU A 609 10.13 1.21 3.94
N SER A 610 9.15 1.81 4.61
CA SER A 610 7.75 1.55 4.31
C SER A 610 7.32 2.08 2.94
N VAL A 611 7.91 3.21 2.49
CA VAL A 611 7.67 3.76 1.15
C VAL A 611 8.33 2.91 0.08
N THR A 612 9.61 2.52 0.26
CA THR A 612 10.33 1.69 -0.73
C THR A 612 9.69 0.32 -0.89
N GLU A 613 9.25 -0.32 0.20
CA GLU A 613 8.51 -1.59 0.16
C GLU A 613 7.20 -1.46 -0.63
N ARG A 614 6.41 -0.42 -0.39
CA ARG A 614 5.16 -0.17 -1.15
C ARG A 614 5.44 0.06 -2.64
N ASN A 615 6.50 0.78 -2.97
CA ASN A 615 6.89 1.02 -4.35
C ASN A 615 7.33 -0.27 -5.04
N ALA A 616 8.11 -1.10 -4.35
CA ALA A 616 8.53 -2.41 -4.84
C ALA A 616 7.33 -3.32 -5.12
N ALA A 617 6.46 -3.52 -4.12
CA ALA A 617 5.25 -4.33 -4.28
C ALA A 617 4.30 -3.80 -5.37
N ALA A 618 4.25 -2.48 -5.56
CA ALA A 618 3.45 -1.88 -6.63
C ALA A 618 4.11 -2.08 -8.01
N ALA A 619 5.45 -2.05 -8.11
CA ALA A 619 6.18 -2.34 -9.35
C ALA A 619 6.04 -3.81 -9.76
N GLU A 620 6.20 -4.73 -8.82
CA GLU A 620 6.02 -6.17 -9.03
C GLU A 620 4.62 -6.50 -9.54
N ARG A 621 3.59 -5.93 -8.89
CA ARG A 621 2.18 -6.11 -9.31
C ARG A 621 1.91 -5.52 -10.68
N ASP A 622 2.43 -4.31 -10.96
CA ASP A 622 2.26 -3.66 -12.25
C ASP A 622 2.91 -4.47 -13.38
N ALA A 623 4.07 -5.08 -13.13
CA ALA A 623 4.70 -6.00 -14.07
C ALA A 623 3.87 -7.27 -14.29
N VAL A 624 3.38 -7.92 -13.22
CA VAL A 624 2.50 -9.10 -13.32
C VAL A 624 1.23 -8.79 -14.11
N ASP A 625 0.60 -7.62 -13.87
CA ASP A 625 -0.58 -7.20 -14.64
C ASP A 625 -0.27 -7.03 -16.13
N ARG A 626 0.89 -6.45 -16.49
CA ARG A 626 1.33 -6.24 -17.88
C ARG A 626 1.69 -7.56 -18.58
N PHE A 627 2.41 -8.46 -17.90
CA PHE A 627 2.68 -9.81 -18.43
C PHE A 627 1.39 -10.62 -18.63
N THR A 628 0.45 -10.50 -17.69
CA THR A 628 -0.88 -11.11 -17.81
C THR A 628 -1.64 -10.52 -19.00
N ALA A 629 -1.60 -9.20 -19.18
CA ALA A 629 -2.22 -8.55 -20.34
C ALA A 629 -1.56 -8.98 -21.67
N LEU A 630 -0.23 -9.19 -21.68
CA LEU A 630 0.48 -9.74 -22.83
C LEU A 630 -0.03 -11.13 -23.20
N PHE A 631 -0.17 -12.01 -22.19
CA PHE A 631 -0.71 -13.36 -22.38
C PHE A 631 -2.15 -13.36 -22.92
N LEU A 632 -2.98 -12.46 -22.40
CA LEU A 632 -4.39 -12.34 -22.84
C LEU A 632 -4.53 -11.63 -24.19
N ALA A 633 -3.53 -10.89 -24.67
CA ALA A 633 -3.60 -10.22 -25.97
C ALA A 633 -3.77 -11.22 -27.13
N ASP A 634 -3.17 -12.41 -27.01
CA ASP A 634 -3.31 -13.48 -28.00
C ASP A 634 -4.68 -14.20 -27.91
N GLN A 635 -5.46 -13.91 -26.86
CA GLN A 635 -6.77 -14.52 -26.60
C GLN A 635 -7.93 -13.54 -26.83
N ILE A 636 -7.69 -12.39 -27.44
CA ILE A 636 -8.76 -11.43 -27.78
C ILE A 636 -9.80 -12.12 -28.66
N GLY A 637 -11.08 -11.99 -28.28
CA GLY A 637 -12.22 -12.68 -28.93
C GLY A 637 -12.62 -14.00 -28.26
N SER A 638 -11.86 -14.51 -27.30
CA SER A 638 -12.22 -15.69 -26.51
C SER A 638 -13.22 -15.35 -25.41
N ILE A 639 -14.06 -16.32 -25.04
CA ILE A 639 -15.02 -16.23 -23.93
C ILE A 639 -14.48 -17.09 -22.79
N LEU A 640 -14.27 -16.46 -21.62
CA LEU A 640 -13.72 -17.08 -20.43
C LEU A 640 -14.66 -16.90 -19.24
N LYS A 641 -14.55 -17.80 -18.27
CA LYS A 641 -15.30 -17.74 -17.00
C LYS A 641 -14.56 -16.90 -16.00
N GLY A 642 -15.30 -16.19 -15.16
CA GLY A 642 -14.75 -15.38 -14.10
C GLY A 642 -15.78 -14.97 -13.07
N ARG A 643 -15.35 -14.15 -12.13
CA ARG A 643 -16.18 -13.61 -11.04
C ARG A 643 -16.01 -12.10 -10.93
N ILE A 644 -17.10 -11.43 -10.58
CA ILE A 644 -17.07 -10.00 -10.28
C ILE A 644 -16.34 -9.80 -8.94
N ASN A 645 -15.17 -9.16 -8.97
CA ASN A 645 -14.36 -8.84 -7.81
C ASN A 645 -14.42 -7.35 -7.40
N GLY A 646 -15.10 -6.52 -8.19
CA GLY A 646 -15.28 -5.11 -7.88
C GLY A 646 -16.48 -4.52 -8.59
N VAL A 647 -17.23 -3.69 -7.89
CA VAL A 647 -18.41 -2.98 -8.43
C VAL A 647 -18.20 -1.49 -8.21
N THR A 648 -18.22 -0.71 -9.28
CA THR A 648 -17.98 0.73 -9.26
C THR A 648 -18.97 1.48 -10.11
N ARG A 649 -19.04 2.80 -9.96
CA ARG A 649 -19.91 3.69 -10.77
C ARG A 649 -19.59 3.69 -12.28
N PHE A 650 -18.40 3.21 -12.70
CA PHE A 650 -18.00 3.19 -14.10
C PHE A 650 -18.01 1.78 -14.72
N GLY A 651 -18.32 0.75 -13.92
CA GLY A 651 -18.41 -0.63 -14.39
C GLY A 651 -18.12 -1.65 -13.31
N VAL A 652 -17.96 -2.91 -13.73
CA VAL A 652 -17.57 -4.00 -12.85
C VAL A 652 -16.19 -4.52 -13.24
N PHE A 653 -15.40 -4.90 -12.24
CA PHE A 653 -14.16 -5.64 -12.43
C PHE A 653 -14.44 -7.13 -12.34
N VAL A 654 -13.80 -7.90 -13.19
CA VAL A 654 -13.96 -9.35 -13.25
C VAL A 654 -12.59 -10.00 -13.18
N THR A 655 -12.43 -10.97 -12.28
CA THR A 655 -11.27 -11.87 -12.22
C THR A 655 -11.58 -13.15 -12.95
N LEU A 656 -10.72 -13.56 -13.88
CA LEU A 656 -10.85 -14.82 -14.61
C LEU A 656 -10.51 -16.02 -13.73
N ASP A 657 -11.30 -17.08 -13.80
CA ASP A 657 -11.13 -18.29 -12.95
C ASP A 657 -9.81 -19.05 -13.26
N GLU A 658 -9.35 -19.10 -14.51
CA GLU A 658 -8.18 -19.88 -14.92
C GLU A 658 -6.85 -19.18 -14.67
N THR A 659 -6.82 -17.86 -14.89
CA THR A 659 -5.57 -17.07 -14.87
C THR A 659 -5.47 -16.12 -13.68
N GLY A 660 -6.56 -15.94 -12.93
CA GLY A 660 -6.67 -14.91 -11.92
C GLY A 660 -6.54 -13.47 -12.49
N ALA A 661 -6.60 -13.30 -13.81
CA ALA A 661 -6.44 -12.01 -14.47
C ALA A 661 -7.65 -11.10 -14.22
N ASP A 662 -7.38 -9.84 -13.92
CA ASP A 662 -8.40 -8.82 -13.69
C ASP A 662 -8.67 -8.00 -14.95
N GLY A 663 -9.93 -7.69 -15.22
CA GLY A 663 -10.32 -6.80 -16.32
C GLY A 663 -11.57 -6.00 -16.00
N LEU A 664 -11.68 -4.84 -16.64
CA LEU A 664 -12.83 -3.95 -16.51
C LEU A 664 -13.90 -4.30 -17.54
N VAL A 665 -15.12 -4.46 -17.07
CA VAL A 665 -16.34 -4.40 -17.91
C VAL A 665 -16.92 -3.00 -17.77
N PRO A 666 -16.74 -2.10 -18.76
CA PRO A 666 -17.26 -0.75 -18.67
C PRO A 666 -18.79 -0.73 -18.53
N ILE A 667 -19.33 0.15 -17.73
CA ILE A 667 -20.79 0.28 -17.50
C ILE A 667 -21.59 0.39 -18.80
N ARG A 668 -21.02 1.08 -19.80
CA ARG A 668 -21.64 1.24 -21.14
C ARG A 668 -21.75 -0.07 -21.94
N SER A 669 -21.04 -1.13 -21.53
CA SER A 669 -21.06 -2.46 -22.19
C SER A 669 -21.96 -3.46 -21.48
N LEU A 670 -22.59 -3.09 -20.35
CA LEU A 670 -23.49 -3.96 -19.59
C LEU A 670 -24.90 -4.09 -20.22
N GLY A 671 -25.26 -3.20 -21.14
CA GLY A 671 -26.55 -3.19 -21.85
C GLY A 671 -27.04 -1.79 -22.18
N GLU A 672 -28.26 -1.68 -22.72
CA GLU A 672 -28.89 -0.40 -23.09
C GLU A 672 -29.61 0.29 -21.90
N ASP A 673 -29.41 -0.19 -20.67
CA ASP A 673 -30.04 0.36 -19.48
C ASP A 673 -29.17 1.42 -18.80
N PHE A 674 -29.79 2.23 -17.97
CA PHE A 674 -29.07 3.15 -17.07
C PHE A 674 -28.76 2.44 -15.75
N PHE A 675 -27.53 2.02 -15.56
CA PHE A 675 -27.08 1.36 -14.35
C PHE A 675 -26.77 2.37 -13.24
N VAL A 676 -27.26 2.07 -12.04
CA VAL A 676 -27.01 2.84 -10.81
C VAL A 676 -26.14 2.03 -9.89
N HIS A 677 -25.10 2.67 -9.37
CA HIS A 677 -24.22 2.07 -8.36
C HIS A 677 -24.85 2.20 -6.97
N ASP A 678 -25.02 1.07 -6.31
CA ASP A 678 -25.42 0.96 -4.92
C ASP A 678 -24.19 0.53 -4.12
N GLU A 679 -23.55 1.51 -3.49
CA GLU A 679 -22.29 1.35 -2.79
C GLU A 679 -22.43 0.45 -1.57
N HIS A 680 -23.51 0.58 -0.78
CA HIS A 680 -23.75 -0.22 0.40
C HIS A 680 -23.92 -1.71 0.09
N ASN A 681 -24.53 -2.05 -1.03
CA ASN A 681 -24.80 -3.42 -1.45
C ASN A 681 -23.77 -3.95 -2.46
N HIS A 682 -22.75 -3.16 -2.82
CA HIS A 682 -21.76 -3.48 -3.85
C HIS A 682 -22.41 -4.02 -5.14
N THR A 683 -23.41 -3.28 -5.66
CA THR A 683 -24.26 -3.72 -6.78
C THR A 683 -24.38 -2.63 -7.82
N LEU A 684 -24.34 -3.02 -9.11
CA LEU A 684 -24.86 -2.20 -10.21
C LEU A 684 -26.23 -2.74 -10.62
N TRP A 685 -27.26 -1.89 -10.59
CA TRP A 685 -28.60 -2.28 -10.99
C TRP A 685 -29.16 -1.40 -12.09
N GLY A 686 -29.83 -2.01 -13.07
CA GLY A 686 -30.46 -1.33 -14.19
C GLY A 686 -31.82 -0.75 -13.80
N ARG A 687 -32.04 0.52 -14.10
CA ARG A 687 -33.26 1.26 -13.72
C ARG A 687 -34.51 0.73 -14.43
N GLU A 688 -34.39 0.40 -15.71
CA GLU A 688 -35.53 0.03 -16.55
C GLU A 688 -35.76 -1.47 -16.52
N THR A 689 -34.68 -2.25 -16.60
CA THR A 689 -34.73 -3.69 -16.63
C THR A 689 -34.77 -4.34 -15.26
N GLY A 690 -34.25 -3.68 -14.23
CA GLY A 690 -34.03 -4.26 -12.90
C GLY A 690 -32.93 -5.33 -12.90
N TYR A 691 -32.10 -5.40 -13.92
CA TYR A 691 -31.00 -6.35 -13.98
C TYR A 691 -29.88 -5.95 -13.06
N GLU A 692 -29.32 -6.89 -12.29
CA GLU A 692 -28.36 -6.61 -11.23
C GLU A 692 -27.08 -7.41 -11.41
N TYR A 693 -25.94 -6.75 -11.14
CA TYR A 693 -24.60 -7.35 -11.04
C TYR A 693 -24.08 -7.12 -9.65
N HIS A 694 -23.80 -8.21 -8.92
CA HIS A 694 -23.32 -8.16 -7.53
C HIS A 694 -21.86 -8.55 -7.47
N LEU A 695 -21.18 -8.04 -6.47
CA LEU A 695 -19.85 -8.52 -6.10
C LEU A 695 -19.93 -10.03 -5.83
N GLY A 696 -19.00 -10.84 -6.40
CA GLY A 696 -18.97 -12.29 -6.27
C GLY A 696 -19.75 -13.07 -7.33
N ASP A 697 -20.57 -12.43 -8.18
CA ASP A 697 -21.32 -13.11 -9.22
C ASP A 697 -20.38 -13.81 -10.23
N LYS A 698 -20.74 -15.04 -10.59
CA LYS A 698 -20.09 -15.76 -11.69
C LYS A 698 -20.58 -15.23 -13.04
N VAL A 699 -19.64 -14.95 -13.92
CA VAL A 699 -19.92 -14.40 -15.26
C VAL A 699 -19.09 -15.08 -16.32
N GLU A 700 -19.59 -15.06 -17.57
CA GLU A 700 -18.77 -15.34 -18.75
C GLU A 700 -18.47 -14.03 -19.45
N VAL A 701 -17.20 -13.82 -19.78
CA VAL A 701 -16.73 -12.56 -20.37
C VAL A 701 -15.97 -12.81 -21.66
N LEU A 702 -16.24 -11.97 -22.64
CA LEU A 702 -15.48 -11.87 -23.89
C LEU A 702 -14.31 -10.91 -23.66
N ILE A 703 -13.09 -11.31 -24.02
CA ILE A 703 -11.94 -10.42 -24.07
C ILE A 703 -12.09 -9.50 -25.27
N VAL A 704 -12.29 -8.20 -25.00
CA VAL A 704 -12.45 -7.17 -26.05
C VAL A 704 -11.13 -6.51 -26.39
N GLU A 705 -10.33 -6.22 -25.38
CA GLU A 705 -9.05 -5.54 -25.50
C GLU A 705 -8.12 -6.01 -24.39
N SER A 706 -6.85 -6.23 -24.70
CA SER A 706 -5.80 -6.45 -23.71
C SER A 706 -4.55 -5.72 -24.16
N ASP A 707 -4.03 -4.83 -23.32
CA ASP A 707 -2.96 -3.93 -23.66
C ASP A 707 -1.77 -4.11 -22.69
N PRO A 708 -0.71 -4.79 -23.10
CA PRO A 708 0.46 -5.04 -22.26
C PRO A 708 1.22 -3.75 -21.88
N ILE A 709 1.10 -2.68 -22.66
CA ILE A 709 1.78 -1.41 -22.37
C ILE A 709 1.18 -0.71 -21.16
N THR A 710 -0.12 -0.75 -21.02
CA THR A 710 -0.84 -0.16 -19.88
C THR A 710 -1.19 -1.20 -18.80
N GLY A 711 -1.04 -2.49 -19.08
CA GLY A 711 -1.45 -3.58 -18.17
C GLY A 711 -2.97 -3.63 -17.98
N SER A 712 -3.75 -3.12 -18.95
CA SER A 712 -5.21 -3.06 -18.83
C SER A 712 -5.90 -4.06 -19.74
N THR A 713 -6.91 -4.75 -19.19
CA THR A 713 -7.77 -5.66 -19.95
C THR A 713 -9.22 -5.18 -19.87
N VAL A 714 -9.90 -5.18 -21.00
CA VAL A 714 -11.31 -4.80 -21.13
C VAL A 714 -12.13 -6.02 -21.52
N PHE A 715 -13.13 -6.31 -20.72
CA PHE A 715 -14.06 -7.40 -20.94
C PHE A 715 -15.45 -6.89 -21.35
N LYS A 716 -16.25 -7.79 -21.90
CA LYS A 716 -17.69 -7.63 -22.10
C LYS A 716 -18.39 -8.87 -21.55
N ILE A 717 -19.33 -8.70 -20.62
CA ILE A 717 -20.14 -9.81 -20.11
C ILE A 717 -21.01 -10.36 -21.25
N THR A 718 -20.92 -11.67 -21.47
CA THR A 718 -21.76 -12.43 -22.42
C THR A 718 -22.85 -13.19 -21.70
N GLN A 719 -22.59 -13.66 -20.46
CA GLN A 719 -23.52 -14.37 -19.62
C GLN A 719 -23.23 -14.06 -18.14
N GLY A 720 -24.28 -13.90 -17.31
CA GLY A 720 -24.18 -13.66 -15.87
C GLY A 720 -25.03 -12.48 -15.42
N GLY A 721 -24.98 -12.18 -14.11
CA GLY A 721 -25.90 -11.26 -13.46
C GLY A 721 -27.26 -11.89 -13.12
N SER A 722 -28.14 -11.17 -12.49
CA SER A 722 -29.44 -11.67 -12.04
C SER A 722 -30.58 -10.69 -12.32
N GLN A 723 -31.78 -11.22 -12.48
CA GLN A 723 -32.98 -10.41 -12.63
C GLN A 723 -33.48 -9.99 -11.23
N GLY A 724 -33.27 -8.75 -10.87
CA GLY A 724 -33.79 -8.15 -9.65
C GLY A 724 -35.19 -7.55 -9.86
N LYS A 725 -35.72 -6.88 -8.84
CA LYS A 725 -36.97 -6.13 -8.92
C LYS A 725 -36.70 -4.73 -9.45
N VAL A 726 -37.48 -4.26 -10.42
CA VAL A 726 -37.48 -2.85 -10.82
C VAL A 726 -37.78 -2.00 -9.59
N ARG A 727 -36.82 -1.22 -9.14
CA ARG A 727 -36.97 -0.35 -7.96
C ARG A 727 -37.67 0.94 -8.42
N PRO A 728 -38.82 1.29 -7.84
CA PRO A 728 -39.48 2.56 -8.22
C PRO A 728 -38.53 3.72 -7.93
N ASP A 729 -38.48 4.69 -8.87
CA ASP A 729 -37.61 5.87 -8.84
C ASP A 729 -37.39 6.44 -7.42
N GLY A 730 -36.17 6.30 -6.95
CA GLY A 730 -35.72 6.91 -5.69
C GLY A 730 -35.61 8.43 -5.79
N ARG A 731 -36.73 9.13 -5.92
CA ARG A 731 -36.85 10.60 -5.67
C ARG A 731 -36.63 10.98 -4.19
N GLY A 732 -36.03 10.07 -3.38
CA GLY A 732 -35.93 10.19 -1.93
C GLY A 732 -34.66 10.84 -1.38
N ASN A 733 -33.54 10.89 -2.08
CA ASN A 733 -32.24 11.29 -1.45
C ASN A 733 -31.61 12.59 -1.97
N LYS A 734 -32.29 13.38 -2.81
CA LYS A 734 -31.85 14.78 -3.08
C LYS A 734 -32.37 15.81 -2.08
N ALA A 735 -33.13 15.42 -1.07
CA ALA A 735 -33.78 16.32 -0.11
C ALA A 735 -33.13 16.34 1.30
N ARG A 736 -32.03 15.67 1.55
CA ARG A 736 -31.36 15.73 2.88
C ARG A 736 -30.21 16.75 2.98
N PHE A 737 -29.81 17.36 1.89
CA PHE A 737 -28.77 18.40 1.92
C PHE A 737 -29.28 19.85 1.80
N ALA A 738 -30.57 20.09 1.95
CA ALA A 738 -31.13 21.47 1.93
C ALA A 738 -32.34 21.61 2.85
N GLN A 739 -32.18 21.45 4.16
CA GLN A 739 -33.15 21.99 5.12
C GLN A 739 -32.57 22.15 6.52
N GLY A 740 -31.80 23.18 6.72
CA GLY A 740 -31.55 23.78 8.02
C GLY A 740 -32.26 25.10 8.12
N ARG A 741 -33.57 25.09 8.41
CA ARG A 741 -34.29 26.22 9.06
C ARG A 741 -35.64 25.75 9.60
N PRO A 742 -35.95 25.99 10.86
CA PRO A 742 -37.27 25.67 11.43
C PRO A 742 -38.33 26.67 11.01
N PRO A 743 -39.63 26.30 10.88
CA PRO A 743 -40.69 27.18 10.48
C PRO A 743 -41.20 28.02 11.64
N THR A 744 -41.16 29.34 11.49
CA THR A 744 -41.94 30.26 12.33
C THR A 744 -43.42 30.23 11.91
N LYS A 745 -44.29 30.00 12.85
CA LYS A 745 -45.73 30.13 12.72
C LYS A 745 -46.11 31.60 12.51
N SER A 746 -46.89 31.92 11.48
CA SER A 746 -47.75 33.10 11.47
C SER A 746 -49.09 32.78 10.80
N ASN A 747 -50.14 33.07 11.56
CA ASN A 747 -51.55 33.01 11.17
C ASN A 747 -51.93 34.14 10.18
N GLY A 748 -52.82 33.86 9.25
CA GLY A 748 -53.67 34.95 8.74
C GLY A 748 -54.06 34.86 7.28
N ARG A 749 -55.27 34.33 7.07
CA ARG A 749 -56.36 34.65 6.13
C ARG A 749 -56.17 34.95 4.63
N PRO A 750 -57.10 34.51 3.79
CA PRO A 750 -57.05 34.51 2.32
C PRO A 750 -57.65 35.75 1.65
N ALA A 751 -57.15 36.15 0.51
CA ALA A 751 -57.84 37.03 -0.42
C ALA A 751 -57.46 36.87 -1.88
N LYS A 752 -58.47 36.41 -2.63
CA LYS A 752 -58.93 36.76 -3.98
C LYS A 752 -57.95 36.88 -5.18
N ALA A 753 -58.30 36.06 -6.13
CA ALA A 753 -57.93 36.09 -7.54
C ALA A 753 -58.16 37.41 -8.28
N LYS A 754 -57.26 37.73 -9.22
CA LYS A 754 -57.61 38.46 -10.47
C LYS A 754 -56.75 38.09 -11.62
N LYS A 755 -57.35 37.68 -12.71
CA LYS A 755 -56.81 37.39 -14.07
C LYS A 755 -56.74 38.71 -14.90
N PRO A 756 -56.40 38.69 -16.18
CA PRO A 756 -55.15 39.15 -16.80
C PRO A 756 -55.40 40.25 -17.85
N LYS A 757 -54.35 40.89 -18.37
CA LYS A 757 -54.29 41.64 -19.65
C LYS A 757 -52.80 42.03 -19.87
N GLY A 758 -52.19 41.95 -21.00
CA GLY A 758 -52.52 41.95 -22.39
C GLY A 758 -51.45 42.72 -23.17
N LYS A 759 -50.85 42.09 -24.13
CA LYS A 759 -50.28 42.59 -25.40
C LYS A 759 -49.60 44.00 -25.48
N SER A 760 -48.35 44.05 -26.01
CA SER A 760 -47.98 44.51 -27.37
C SER A 760 -46.49 44.77 -27.48
N ARG A 761 -45.82 44.18 -28.41
CA ARG A 761 -45.50 44.49 -29.79
C ARG A 761 -44.45 45.62 -30.00
N ALA A 762 -43.48 45.23 -30.78
CA ALA A 762 -42.70 45.99 -31.75
C ALA A 762 -41.41 46.66 -31.21
N SER A 763 -40.31 46.71 -31.83
CA SER A 763 -39.85 46.36 -33.18
C SER A 763 -38.36 46.64 -33.33
N ARG A 764 -37.73 45.77 -34.07
CA ARG A 764 -36.81 46.12 -35.19
C ARG A 764 -35.57 47.02 -35.00
N ARG A 765 -34.49 46.44 -35.35
CA ARG A 765 -33.55 46.81 -36.45
C ARG A 765 -32.16 47.33 -36.12
N LYS A 766 -31.25 46.56 -36.69
CA LYS A 766 -30.10 46.86 -37.53
C LYS A 766 -28.83 47.34 -36.79
N ALA A 767 -27.81 46.68 -36.93
CA ALA A 767 -26.95 46.24 -38.00
C ALA A 767 -25.63 47.05 -38.04
N ARG A 768 -24.57 46.33 -38.16
CA ARG A 768 -23.34 46.57 -38.92
C ARG A 768 -22.17 47.34 -38.26
N GLN A 769 -21.09 46.62 -38.30
CA GLN A 769 -19.72 47.06 -38.62
C GLN A 769 -18.98 47.81 -37.51
N THR A 770 -17.96 47.28 -36.95
CA THR A 770 -16.68 46.89 -37.60
C THR A 770 -16.04 45.72 -36.90
#